data_b1e92dfa9e9b085e4a1568268a1c4f97
#
_entry.id   b1e92dfa9e9b085e4a1568268a1c4f97
#
_cell.length_a   1.000
_cell.length_b   1.000
_cell.length_c   1.000
_cell.angle_alpha   90.00
_cell.angle_beta   90.00
_cell.angle_gamma   90.00
#
_symmetry.space_group_name_H-M   'P 1'
#
loop_
_entity.id
_entity.type
_entity.pdbx_description
1 polymer ?
#
loop_
_entity_poly.entity_id
_entity_poly.type
_entity_poly.pdbx_seq_one_letter_code
_entity_poly.pdbx_strand_id
1 'polypeptide(L)'
;MWWNYNKNNKGGIPLDYSIKQEQTERHNLFIGVGGLGIEAIGKIKKGICLQIRENEFGKYDSLSFLAIDTDQHDLYKACEEYCFNNTEILPISSTQLAMAWKTPEWFSYNKNFFGDITQGVGGIRQIGRVCLFYHIQKVYEKLLEKLRQNNVHSSGIDVHIIAGLSGGTGSDLFLDICYLLKHIMYQERITNCTVDGYCIMPDYLLNKFGYAINPAQRQMMLSNSYAALKEIHYYMNQNMTNHCFSEDYSPSIRVETTESPVDYLFLASSLVYPGQIMLPESTIDNIVDSIIDAFVCKNGNRHGRRIGWTLINSDFVIGYVSGSNYSKLVDLNTFHVSFMFSSMMKCVRKNHITKEDSNQFLLSIGIDVSAMRKELKNSIHPPIWTTGVPSDDDINEYIHKNVQIIDCNSTAFRNRMTGRLEQKFQEIVCDVDLGISYIYELFSDNMCGVSKCIAQQLPQVDDMISQKKCDLYQVQYTIAEIKCKIGTANLFSRKRLLSDCKFLYEKLAEIILEDQILKNIQSLLYDLLESVNILGERIRSFEHFLTELEKECRGNLDYYEWQCFDVDPIVDINYRCLYHNVMDVILSADSDATNLKEKIMKYLSSVIVPALASQIQHFLIDYRHDYRHEYLFKEYGLLSEMKTCYHRDAENILHLERNWKDLMTDL
;
A
#
# COMPACT_ATOMS: atom_id res chain seq x y z
N MET A 1 22.99 -10.22 42.82
CA MET A 1 22.45 -9.37 43.89
C MET A 1 21.53 -8.28 43.31
N TRP A 2 20.70 -8.64 42.31
CA TRP A 2 19.72 -7.72 41.66
C TRP A 2 18.39 -8.43 41.35
N TRP A 3 18.00 -9.42 42.16
CA TRP A 3 16.79 -10.24 41.95
C TRP A 3 15.71 -10.08 43.00
N ASN A 4 15.70 -8.98 43.79
CA ASN A 4 14.68 -8.75 44.80
C ASN A 4 14.29 -7.26 44.92
N TYR A 5 13.72 -6.66 43.88
CA TYR A 5 12.95 -5.41 44.00
C TYR A 5 11.83 -5.40 42.96
N ASN A 6 10.68 -5.88 43.37
CA ASN A 6 9.33 -5.51 42.94
C ASN A 6 8.30 -6.61 43.24
N LYS A 7 8.13 -6.85 44.52
CA LYS A 7 6.91 -7.46 45.03
C LYS A 7 6.39 -6.53 46.12
N ASN A 8 5.68 -5.47 45.76
CA ASN A 8 4.70 -4.76 46.57
C ASN A 8 4.33 -3.43 45.93
N ASN A 9 3.44 -3.47 44.94
CA ASN A 9 2.49 -2.38 44.68
C ASN A 9 1.21 -2.99 44.08
N LYS A 10 0.35 -3.43 44.99
CA LYS A 10 -1.07 -3.69 44.72
C LYS A 10 -1.79 -2.35 44.79
N GLY A 11 -2.18 -1.81 43.65
CA GLY A 11 -2.97 -0.59 43.56
C GLY A 11 -3.07 -0.05 42.14
N GLY A 12 -3.30 -0.93 41.16
CA GLY A 12 -3.63 -0.54 39.81
C GLY A 12 -5.14 -0.75 39.59
N ILE A 13 -5.81 0.32 39.24
CA ILE A 13 -7.18 0.35 38.71
C ILE A 13 -7.24 -0.64 37.55
N PRO A 14 -8.19 -1.58 37.48
CA PRO A 14 -8.36 -2.41 36.30
C PRO A 14 -8.90 -1.52 35.16
N LEU A 15 -8.04 -1.11 34.25
CA LEU A 15 -8.46 -0.63 32.95
C LEU A 15 -9.00 -1.84 32.19
N ASP A 16 -10.31 -1.93 32.19
CA ASP A 16 -11.08 -2.89 31.38
C ASP A 16 -10.91 -2.50 29.87
N TYR A 17 -9.84 -2.94 29.25
CA TYR A 17 -9.66 -2.88 27.80
C TYR A 17 -10.35 -4.08 27.15
N SER A 18 -11.64 -4.24 27.37
CA SER A 18 -12.50 -5.04 26.51
C SER A 18 -12.99 -4.23 25.31
N ILE A 19 -12.08 -3.64 24.54
CA ILE A 19 -12.37 -3.42 23.13
C ILE A 19 -12.18 -4.78 22.47
N LYS A 20 -13.26 -5.54 22.39
CA LYS A 20 -13.41 -6.60 21.40
C LYS A 20 -13.37 -5.92 20.02
N GLN A 21 -12.15 -5.66 19.50
CA GLN A 21 -11.98 -5.67 18.05
C GLN A 21 -12.31 -7.12 17.66
N GLU A 22 -13.45 -7.31 17.04
CA GLU A 22 -13.70 -8.46 16.16
C GLU A 22 -12.61 -8.38 15.09
N GLN A 23 -11.46 -9.03 15.33
CA GLN A 23 -10.48 -9.31 14.30
C GLN A 23 -11.20 -10.29 13.37
N THR A 24 -11.74 -9.76 12.29
CA THR A 24 -12.26 -10.55 11.19
C THR A 24 -11.11 -11.44 10.71
N GLU A 25 -11.26 -12.76 10.88
CA GLU A 25 -10.21 -13.73 10.56
C GLU A 25 -9.95 -13.72 9.06
N ARG A 26 -8.67 -13.59 8.66
CA ARG A 26 -8.25 -13.72 7.27
C ARG A 26 -8.33 -15.19 6.86
N HIS A 27 -8.75 -15.44 5.65
CA HIS A 27 -8.79 -16.78 5.09
C HIS A 27 -7.40 -17.18 4.57
N ASN A 28 -6.97 -18.44 4.81
CA ASN A 28 -5.69 -18.95 4.36
C ASN A 28 -5.90 -20.04 3.31
N LEU A 29 -5.37 -19.83 2.09
CA LEU A 29 -5.39 -20.77 0.98
C LEU A 29 -3.98 -21.34 0.78
N PHE A 30 -3.82 -22.64 0.98
CA PHE A 30 -2.57 -23.37 0.78
C PHE A 30 -2.60 -24.10 -0.56
N ILE A 31 -1.63 -23.80 -1.44
CA ILE A 31 -1.50 -24.43 -2.75
C ILE A 31 -0.16 -25.14 -2.82
N GLY A 32 -0.18 -26.46 -2.99
CA GLY A 32 1.00 -27.28 -3.23
C GLY A 32 1.11 -27.61 -4.71
N VAL A 33 2.27 -27.26 -5.32
CA VAL A 33 2.55 -27.54 -6.73
C VAL A 33 3.67 -28.55 -6.86
N GLY A 34 3.36 -29.69 -7.47
CA GLY A 34 4.26 -30.85 -7.56
C GLY A 34 4.38 -31.62 -6.24
N GLY A 35 4.99 -32.80 -6.27
CA GLY A 35 5.02 -33.72 -5.13
C GLY A 35 5.54 -33.11 -3.82
N LEU A 36 6.62 -32.31 -3.85
CA LEU A 36 7.15 -31.66 -2.65
C LEU A 36 6.20 -30.59 -2.08
N GLY A 37 5.57 -29.82 -2.97
CA GLY A 37 4.57 -28.83 -2.55
C GLY A 37 3.36 -29.52 -1.89
N ILE A 38 2.93 -30.63 -2.45
CA ILE A 38 1.81 -31.44 -1.92
C ILE A 38 2.17 -32.06 -0.58
N GLU A 39 3.37 -32.61 -0.43
CA GLU A 39 3.85 -33.14 0.86
C GLU A 39 3.83 -32.05 1.94
N ALA A 40 4.30 -30.84 1.61
CA ALA A 40 4.32 -29.73 2.54
C ALA A 40 2.92 -29.28 2.99
N ILE A 41 2.00 -29.03 2.04
CA ILE A 41 0.63 -28.61 2.40
C ILE A 41 -0.15 -29.73 3.11
N GLY A 42 0.16 -30.99 2.81
CA GLY A 42 -0.41 -32.14 3.50
C GLY A 42 -0.01 -32.20 4.97
N LYS A 43 1.28 -31.98 5.26
CA LYS A 43 1.77 -31.89 6.64
C LYS A 43 1.19 -30.68 7.38
N ILE A 44 1.07 -29.50 6.69
CA ILE A 44 0.41 -28.32 7.25
C ILE A 44 -1.04 -28.67 7.62
N LYS A 45 -1.79 -29.26 6.70
CA LYS A 45 -3.18 -29.66 6.95
C LYS A 45 -3.29 -30.56 8.17
N LYS A 46 -2.43 -31.59 8.25
CA LYS A 46 -2.41 -32.54 9.37
C LYS A 46 -2.02 -31.87 10.70
N GLY A 47 -0.99 -31.02 10.68
CA GLY A 47 -0.53 -30.29 11.87
C GLY A 47 -1.55 -29.31 12.41
N ILE A 48 -2.16 -28.51 11.55
CA ILE A 48 -3.22 -27.57 11.94
C ILE A 48 -4.45 -28.33 12.45
N CYS A 49 -4.84 -29.41 11.76
CA CYS A 49 -5.97 -30.24 12.18
C CYS A 49 -5.78 -30.84 13.58
N LEU A 50 -4.57 -31.21 13.95
CA LEU A 50 -4.26 -31.73 15.28
C LEU A 50 -4.36 -30.62 16.34
N GLN A 51 -3.82 -29.46 16.06
CA GLN A 51 -3.82 -28.32 17.02
C GLN A 51 -5.22 -27.70 17.23
N ILE A 52 -6.05 -27.66 16.16
CA ILE A 52 -7.42 -27.15 16.26
C ILE A 52 -8.32 -28.11 17.08
N ARG A 53 -8.10 -29.42 17.00
CA ARG A 53 -8.84 -30.40 17.82
C ARG A 53 -8.64 -30.20 19.31
N GLU A 54 -7.51 -29.61 19.69
CA GLU A 54 -7.21 -29.33 21.11
C GLU A 54 -7.78 -28.00 21.61
N ASN A 55 -8.07 -27.02 20.75
CA ASN A 55 -8.29 -25.64 21.19
C ASN A 55 -9.55 -24.88 20.73
N GLU A 56 -10.16 -25.09 19.56
CA GLU A 56 -11.37 -24.34 19.14
C GLU A 56 -12.00 -24.83 17.81
N PHE A 57 -13.30 -25.10 17.79
CA PHE A 57 -14.07 -25.59 16.63
C PHE A 57 -14.30 -24.58 15.49
N GLY A 58 -14.08 -23.27 15.69
CA GLY A 58 -14.46 -22.21 14.74
C GLY A 58 -13.42 -21.86 13.66
N LYS A 59 -12.18 -22.36 13.78
CA LYS A 59 -11.06 -21.94 12.88
C LYS A 59 -10.91 -22.75 11.58
N TYR A 60 -11.68 -23.79 11.41
CA TYR A 60 -11.61 -24.66 10.21
C TYR A 60 -12.17 -23.99 8.95
N ASP A 61 -13.17 -23.15 9.09
CA ASP A 61 -13.85 -22.49 7.96
C ASP A 61 -12.98 -21.44 7.27
N SER A 62 -11.87 -21.02 7.92
CA SER A 62 -10.91 -20.06 7.37
C SER A 62 -9.72 -20.69 6.63
N LEU A 63 -9.75 -22.01 6.38
CA LEU A 63 -8.66 -22.75 5.75
C LEU A 63 -9.12 -23.43 4.46
N SER A 64 -8.30 -23.32 3.42
CA SER A 64 -8.49 -24.04 2.15
C SER A 64 -7.19 -24.64 1.64
N PHE A 65 -7.30 -25.76 0.96
CA PHE A 65 -6.16 -26.48 0.40
C PHE A 65 -6.40 -26.80 -1.07
N LEU A 66 -5.30 -26.82 -1.87
CA LEU A 66 -5.32 -27.22 -3.27
C LEU A 66 -3.97 -27.86 -3.63
N ALA A 67 -4.00 -29.13 -4.00
CA ALA A 67 -2.86 -29.90 -4.49
C ALA A 67 -2.90 -29.98 -6.02
N ILE A 68 -1.86 -29.53 -6.72
CA ILE A 68 -1.77 -29.51 -8.19
C ILE A 68 -0.57 -30.35 -8.62
N ASP A 69 -0.79 -31.40 -9.39
CA ASP A 69 0.31 -32.19 -9.97
C ASP A 69 -0.08 -32.83 -11.30
N THR A 70 0.97 -33.18 -12.05
CA THR A 70 0.91 -34.10 -13.20
C THR A 70 0.95 -35.56 -12.77
N ASP A 71 1.52 -35.86 -11.58
CA ASP A 71 1.59 -37.21 -11.04
C ASP A 71 0.30 -37.56 -10.26
N GLN A 72 -0.47 -38.49 -10.79
CA GLN A 72 -1.70 -38.94 -10.13
C GLN A 72 -1.41 -39.76 -8.88
N HIS A 73 -0.28 -40.49 -8.86
CA HIS A 73 0.09 -41.29 -7.70
C HIS A 73 0.39 -40.41 -6.47
N ASP A 74 1.13 -39.31 -6.66
CA ASP A 74 1.38 -38.34 -5.58
C ASP A 74 0.08 -37.74 -5.06
N LEU A 75 -0.87 -37.43 -5.93
CA LEU A 75 -2.19 -36.93 -5.53
C LEU A 75 -3.01 -37.96 -4.76
N TYR A 76 -3.02 -39.24 -5.20
CA TYR A 76 -3.68 -40.30 -4.46
C TYR A 76 -3.05 -40.57 -3.10
N LYS A 77 -1.74 -40.58 -3.05
CA LYS A 77 -0.99 -40.70 -1.79
C LYS A 77 -1.35 -39.57 -0.83
N ALA A 78 -1.47 -38.35 -1.33
CA ALA A 78 -1.89 -37.19 -0.52
C ALA A 78 -3.32 -37.38 0.05
N CYS A 79 -4.24 -37.98 -0.71
CA CYS A 79 -5.58 -38.31 -0.21
C CYS A 79 -5.52 -39.33 0.94
N GLU A 80 -4.67 -40.35 0.81
CA GLU A 80 -4.52 -41.38 1.84
C GLU A 80 -3.79 -40.89 3.09
N GLU A 81 -2.66 -40.21 2.90
CA GLU A 81 -1.80 -39.78 4.02
C GLU A 81 -2.27 -38.53 4.74
N TYR A 82 -2.84 -37.55 4.01
CA TYR A 82 -3.17 -36.22 4.52
C TYR A 82 -4.66 -35.88 4.47
N CYS A 83 -5.49 -36.86 4.10
CA CYS A 83 -6.95 -36.72 4.05
C CYS A 83 -7.42 -35.58 3.13
N PHE A 84 -6.77 -35.39 1.97
CA PHE A 84 -7.30 -34.51 0.94
C PHE A 84 -8.58 -35.11 0.33
N ASN A 85 -9.55 -34.24 0.10
CA ASN A 85 -10.77 -34.63 -0.61
C ASN A 85 -10.70 -34.27 -2.11
N ASN A 86 -11.64 -34.75 -2.90
CA ASN A 86 -11.68 -34.54 -4.35
C ASN A 86 -11.75 -33.04 -4.77
N THR A 87 -12.20 -32.17 -3.89
CA THR A 87 -12.25 -30.72 -4.16
C THR A 87 -10.92 -30.02 -3.87
N GLU A 88 -10.00 -30.70 -3.22
CA GLU A 88 -8.67 -30.21 -2.82
C GLU A 88 -7.55 -30.73 -3.71
N ILE A 89 -7.84 -31.60 -4.67
CA ILE A 89 -6.87 -32.12 -5.63
C ILE A 89 -7.18 -31.65 -7.05
N LEU A 90 -6.15 -31.37 -7.83
CA LEU A 90 -6.25 -30.94 -9.22
C LEU A 90 -5.23 -31.68 -10.08
N PRO A 91 -5.57 -32.86 -10.63
CA PRO A 91 -4.72 -33.54 -11.58
C PRO A 91 -4.72 -32.78 -12.92
N ILE A 92 -3.52 -32.47 -13.41
CA ILE A 92 -3.27 -31.86 -14.71
C ILE A 92 -2.51 -32.79 -15.65
N SER A 93 -2.58 -34.07 -15.39
CA SER A 93 -2.00 -35.12 -16.23
C SER A 93 -2.90 -35.49 -17.42
N SER A 94 -2.28 -36.01 -18.47
CA SER A 94 -2.98 -36.48 -19.65
C SER A 94 -2.33 -37.74 -20.19
N THR A 95 -3.14 -38.73 -20.60
CA THR A 95 -2.66 -39.94 -21.29
C THR A 95 -2.32 -39.68 -22.74
N GLN A 96 -2.97 -38.69 -23.36
CA GLN A 96 -2.73 -38.23 -24.72
C GLN A 96 -3.22 -36.80 -24.87
N LEU A 97 -2.41 -35.96 -25.54
CA LEU A 97 -2.89 -34.67 -25.99
C LEU A 97 -3.85 -34.83 -27.17
N ALA A 98 -5.00 -34.16 -27.16
CA ALA A 98 -5.94 -34.18 -28.26
C ALA A 98 -5.25 -33.78 -29.58
N MET A 99 -5.46 -34.54 -30.65
CA MET A 99 -4.82 -34.28 -31.95
C MET A 99 -5.10 -32.87 -32.48
N ALA A 100 -6.28 -32.33 -32.19
CA ALA A 100 -6.70 -31.00 -32.60
C ALA A 100 -6.11 -29.88 -31.73
N TRP A 101 -5.51 -30.18 -30.58
CA TRP A 101 -4.94 -29.14 -29.72
C TRP A 101 -3.62 -28.62 -30.28
N LYS A 102 -3.55 -27.31 -30.44
CA LYS A 102 -2.35 -26.63 -30.96
C LYS A 102 -1.38 -26.40 -29.80
N THR A 103 -0.21 -27.04 -29.85
CA THR A 103 0.86 -26.80 -28.87
C THR A 103 1.38 -25.36 -28.97
N PRO A 104 1.77 -24.75 -27.82
CA PRO A 104 2.43 -23.45 -27.82
C PRO A 104 3.70 -23.44 -28.70
N GLU A 105 4.03 -22.28 -29.27
CA GLU A 105 5.18 -22.13 -30.18
C GLU A 105 6.54 -22.39 -29.50
N TRP A 106 6.62 -22.11 -28.20
CA TRP A 106 7.81 -22.35 -27.40
C TRP A 106 8.06 -23.84 -27.11
N PHE A 107 7.08 -24.70 -27.35
CA PHE A 107 7.21 -26.12 -27.06
C PHE A 107 7.90 -26.86 -28.22
N SER A 108 9.11 -27.37 -27.94
CA SER A 108 9.99 -27.95 -28.95
C SER A 108 9.91 -29.46 -29.10
N TYR A 109 9.27 -30.14 -28.15
CA TYR A 109 9.14 -31.58 -28.23
C TYR A 109 8.03 -32.01 -29.21
N ASN A 110 8.27 -33.13 -29.93
CA ASN A 110 7.24 -33.69 -30.78
C ASN A 110 6.05 -34.16 -29.95
N LYS A 111 4.83 -33.87 -30.39
CA LYS A 111 3.58 -34.34 -29.74
C LYS A 111 3.54 -35.85 -29.49
N ASN A 112 4.20 -36.65 -30.34
CA ASN A 112 4.29 -38.10 -30.18
C ASN A 112 5.23 -38.51 -29.02
N PHE A 113 5.96 -37.59 -28.41
CA PHE A 113 6.80 -37.81 -27.24
C PHE A 113 5.98 -37.87 -25.95
N PHE A 114 4.73 -37.43 -25.98
CA PHE A 114 3.82 -37.58 -24.84
C PHE A 114 3.41 -39.03 -24.72
N GLY A 115 4.15 -39.77 -23.92
CA GLY A 115 3.67 -40.98 -23.30
C GLY A 115 2.57 -40.70 -22.27
N ASP A 116 2.23 -41.70 -21.51
CA ASP A 116 1.33 -41.54 -20.35
C ASP A 116 2.00 -40.67 -19.27
N ILE A 117 1.53 -39.42 -19.12
CA ILE A 117 2.05 -38.46 -18.15
C ILE A 117 1.38 -38.63 -16.77
N THR A 118 0.55 -39.65 -16.59
CA THR A 118 -0.12 -39.89 -15.31
C THR A 118 0.84 -40.28 -14.18
N GLN A 119 2.08 -40.65 -14.51
CA GLN A 119 3.15 -40.97 -13.58
C GLN A 119 4.16 -39.77 -13.41
N GLY A 120 3.73 -38.55 -13.76
CA GLY A 120 4.53 -37.35 -13.66
C GLY A 120 5.35 -37.06 -14.93
N VAL A 121 5.95 -35.87 -14.97
CA VAL A 121 6.69 -35.36 -16.15
C VAL A 121 8.16 -35.77 -16.20
N GLY A 122 8.60 -36.68 -15.31
CA GLY A 122 9.98 -37.19 -15.31
C GLY A 122 11.07 -36.14 -15.13
N GLY A 123 10.77 -35.02 -14.50
CA GLY A 123 11.70 -33.90 -14.29
C GLY A 123 11.81 -32.92 -15.48
N ILE A 124 11.05 -33.11 -16.55
CA ILE A 124 11.11 -32.24 -17.74
C ILE A 124 10.13 -31.08 -17.57
N ARG A 125 10.65 -29.88 -17.32
CA ARG A 125 9.87 -28.64 -17.03
C ARG A 125 8.88 -28.31 -18.13
N GLN A 126 9.29 -28.27 -19.40
CA GLN A 126 8.41 -27.93 -20.52
C GLN A 126 7.18 -28.84 -20.62
N ILE A 127 7.29 -30.13 -20.25
CA ILE A 127 6.15 -31.05 -20.27
C ILE A 127 5.15 -30.66 -19.18
N GLY A 128 5.64 -30.28 -17.98
CA GLY A 128 4.78 -29.77 -16.91
C GLY A 128 3.96 -28.56 -17.38
N ARG A 129 4.62 -27.60 -18.01
CA ARG A 129 3.97 -26.39 -18.51
C ARG A 129 2.98 -26.66 -19.64
N VAL A 130 3.30 -27.56 -20.55
CA VAL A 130 2.34 -27.98 -21.59
C VAL A 130 1.10 -28.64 -20.98
N CYS A 131 1.25 -29.42 -19.94
CA CYS A 131 0.09 -29.98 -19.21
C CYS A 131 -0.77 -28.87 -18.60
N LEU A 132 -0.16 -27.82 -18.05
CA LEU A 132 -0.89 -26.63 -17.58
C LEU A 132 -1.69 -25.99 -18.73
N PHE A 133 -1.02 -25.68 -19.85
CA PHE A 133 -1.68 -25.05 -21.01
C PHE A 133 -2.83 -25.91 -21.55
N TYR A 134 -2.64 -27.21 -21.61
CA TYR A 134 -3.69 -28.14 -22.06
C TYR A 134 -4.89 -28.15 -21.10
N HIS A 135 -4.66 -28.02 -19.81
CA HIS A 135 -5.69 -28.02 -18.76
C HIS A 135 -6.01 -26.62 -18.22
N ILE A 136 -5.59 -25.56 -18.90
CA ILE A 136 -5.64 -24.19 -18.36
C ILE A 136 -7.04 -23.77 -17.89
N GLN A 137 -8.08 -24.12 -18.64
CA GLN A 137 -9.45 -23.76 -18.27
C GLN A 137 -9.83 -24.41 -16.93
N LYS A 138 -9.50 -25.68 -16.74
CA LYS A 138 -9.76 -26.42 -15.50
C LYS A 138 -8.98 -25.84 -14.32
N VAL A 139 -7.72 -25.45 -14.55
CA VAL A 139 -6.87 -24.82 -13.53
C VAL A 139 -7.44 -23.45 -13.14
N TYR A 140 -7.76 -22.63 -14.12
CA TYR A 140 -8.34 -21.30 -13.91
C TYR A 140 -9.65 -21.36 -13.12
N GLU A 141 -10.57 -22.22 -13.54
CA GLU A 141 -11.86 -22.41 -12.85
C GLU A 141 -11.68 -22.88 -11.40
N LYS A 142 -10.70 -23.77 -11.17
CA LYS A 142 -10.43 -24.29 -9.82
C LYS A 142 -9.81 -23.24 -8.90
N LEU A 143 -8.87 -22.43 -9.40
CA LEU A 143 -8.31 -21.30 -8.66
C LEU A 143 -9.38 -20.24 -8.36
N LEU A 144 -10.23 -19.93 -9.35
CA LEU A 144 -11.36 -19.02 -9.19
C LEU A 144 -12.35 -19.52 -8.16
N GLU A 145 -12.72 -20.81 -8.20
CA GLU A 145 -13.60 -21.45 -7.21
C GLU A 145 -13.03 -21.26 -5.79
N LYS A 146 -11.74 -21.57 -5.60
CA LYS A 146 -11.09 -21.45 -4.29
C LYS A 146 -11.07 -20.00 -3.80
N LEU A 147 -10.73 -19.05 -4.64
CA LEU A 147 -10.73 -17.63 -4.26
C LEU A 147 -12.13 -17.11 -3.93
N ARG A 148 -13.15 -17.47 -4.71
CA ARG A 148 -14.53 -17.05 -4.46
C ARG A 148 -15.10 -17.63 -3.16
N GLN A 149 -14.86 -18.92 -2.92
CA GLN A 149 -15.31 -19.57 -1.67
C GLN A 149 -14.75 -18.85 -0.44
N ASN A 150 -13.53 -18.35 -0.53
CA ASN A 150 -12.80 -17.76 0.58
C ASN A 150 -13.06 -16.27 0.76
N ASN A 151 -13.52 -15.59 -0.28
CA ASN A 151 -13.77 -14.13 -0.24
C ASN A 151 -15.13 -13.74 0.38
N VAL A 152 -16.08 -14.69 0.48
CA VAL A 152 -17.47 -14.38 0.86
C VAL A 152 -17.62 -13.98 2.33
N HIS A 153 -16.71 -14.38 3.22
CA HIS A 153 -16.85 -14.20 4.68
C HIS A 153 -15.58 -13.72 5.40
N SER A 154 -14.53 -13.30 4.66
CA SER A 154 -13.23 -12.96 5.27
C SER A 154 -12.86 -11.49 5.08
N SER A 155 -12.07 -10.96 6.02
CA SER A 155 -11.45 -9.63 5.92
C SER A 155 -10.30 -9.58 4.92
N GLY A 156 -9.95 -10.69 4.29
CA GLY A 156 -8.88 -10.83 3.31
C GLY A 156 -8.44 -12.28 3.15
N ILE A 157 -7.61 -12.53 2.13
CA ILE A 157 -7.10 -13.87 1.81
C ILE A 157 -5.59 -13.85 1.85
N ASP A 158 -4.99 -14.81 2.56
CA ASP A 158 -3.56 -15.09 2.52
C ASP A 158 -3.36 -16.38 1.72
N VAL A 159 -2.66 -16.29 0.59
CA VAL A 159 -2.38 -17.44 -0.29
C VAL A 159 -0.94 -17.88 -0.08
N HIS A 160 -0.74 -19.16 0.21
CA HIS A 160 0.58 -19.77 0.40
C HIS A 160 0.82 -20.80 -0.70
N ILE A 161 1.77 -20.52 -1.60
CA ILE A 161 2.11 -21.39 -2.73
C ILE A 161 3.43 -22.07 -2.43
N ILE A 162 3.44 -23.41 -2.37
CA ILE A 162 4.62 -24.19 -2.03
C ILE A 162 5.00 -25.09 -3.21
N ALA A 163 6.26 -25.02 -3.64
CA ALA A 163 6.77 -25.81 -4.75
C ALA A 163 8.22 -26.25 -4.54
N GLY A 164 8.57 -27.43 -5.07
CA GLY A 164 9.97 -27.85 -5.17
C GLY A 164 10.60 -27.41 -6.49
N LEU A 165 11.81 -26.83 -6.44
CA LEU A 165 12.48 -26.33 -7.64
C LEU A 165 13.20 -27.40 -8.46
N SER A 166 13.35 -28.62 -7.94
CA SER A 166 14.12 -29.71 -8.58
C SER A 166 13.32 -30.51 -9.61
N GLY A 167 11.99 -30.58 -9.44
CA GLY A 167 11.09 -31.38 -10.26
C GLY A 167 10.67 -30.68 -11.54
N GLY A 168 9.95 -31.40 -12.41
CA GLY A 168 9.41 -30.82 -13.65
C GLY A 168 8.12 -30.02 -13.41
N THR A 169 7.21 -30.48 -12.53
CA THR A 169 5.93 -29.81 -12.27
C THR A 169 6.09 -28.59 -11.38
N GLY A 170 6.67 -28.76 -10.19
CA GLY A 170 6.78 -27.67 -9.20
C GLY A 170 7.62 -26.50 -9.69
N SER A 171 8.81 -26.77 -10.26
CA SER A 171 9.74 -25.75 -10.72
C SER A 171 9.23 -24.93 -11.91
N ASP A 172 8.37 -25.51 -12.74
CA ASP A 172 7.90 -24.84 -13.94
C ASP A 172 6.56 -24.12 -13.76
N LEU A 173 5.65 -24.73 -12.99
CA LEU A 173 4.31 -24.20 -12.80
C LEU A 173 4.21 -23.11 -11.73
N PHE A 174 5.21 -23.01 -10.84
CA PHE A 174 5.18 -22.08 -9.72
C PHE A 174 4.82 -20.66 -10.16
N LEU A 175 5.54 -20.12 -11.15
CA LEU A 175 5.31 -18.77 -11.65
C LEU A 175 3.96 -18.62 -12.35
N ASP A 176 3.57 -19.61 -13.18
CA ASP A 176 2.28 -19.56 -13.87
C ASP A 176 1.12 -19.54 -12.88
N ILE A 177 1.17 -20.38 -11.84
CA ILE A 177 0.13 -20.41 -10.79
C ILE A 177 0.08 -19.10 -10.03
N CYS A 178 1.24 -18.49 -9.68
CA CYS A 178 1.28 -17.19 -9.04
C CYS A 178 0.61 -16.10 -9.89
N TYR A 179 0.96 -16.04 -11.17
CA TYR A 179 0.41 -15.02 -12.08
C TYR A 179 -1.06 -15.24 -12.42
N LEU A 180 -1.49 -16.50 -12.60
CA LEU A 180 -2.90 -16.82 -12.78
C LEU A 180 -3.73 -16.40 -11.56
N LEU A 181 -3.24 -16.65 -10.36
CA LEU A 181 -3.90 -16.20 -9.12
C LEU A 181 -4.02 -14.69 -9.06
N LYS A 182 -2.93 -13.94 -9.26
CA LYS A 182 -2.95 -12.48 -9.27
C LYS A 182 -3.89 -11.94 -10.35
N HIS A 183 -3.88 -12.53 -11.54
CA HIS A 183 -4.81 -12.19 -12.61
C HIS A 183 -6.27 -12.39 -12.20
N ILE A 184 -6.60 -13.53 -11.59
CA ILE A 184 -7.97 -13.83 -11.11
C ILE A 184 -8.36 -12.83 -10.00
N MET A 185 -7.47 -12.55 -9.05
CA MET A 185 -7.70 -11.56 -7.99
C MET A 185 -8.02 -10.18 -8.56
N TYR A 186 -7.27 -9.76 -9.57
CA TYR A 186 -7.52 -8.50 -10.27
C TYR A 186 -8.89 -8.49 -10.95
N GLN A 187 -9.25 -9.55 -11.69
CA GLN A 187 -10.55 -9.68 -12.37
C GLN A 187 -11.72 -9.69 -11.38
N GLU A 188 -11.57 -10.39 -10.27
CA GLU A 188 -12.58 -10.50 -9.20
C GLU A 188 -12.57 -9.32 -8.22
N ARG A 189 -11.66 -8.33 -8.41
CA ARG A 189 -11.48 -7.16 -7.53
C ARG A 189 -11.20 -7.52 -6.07
N ILE A 190 -10.43 -8.57 -5.85
CA ILE A 190 -9.99 -8.99 -4.52
C ILE A 190 -8.75 -8.15 -4.17
N THR A 191 -8.91 -7.12 -3.35
CA THR A 191 -7.84 -6.14 -3.03
C THR A 191 -7.09 -6.47 -1.75
N ASN A 192 -7.71 -7.13 -0.79
CA ASN A 192 -7.07 -7.49 0.49
C ASN A 192 -6.56 -8.94 0.43
N CYS A 193 -5.52 -9.16 -0.38
CA CYS A 193 -4.91 -10.45 -0.57
C CYS A 193 -3.39 -10.38 -0.52
N THR A 194 -2.74 -11.40 0.07
CA THR A 194 -1.29 -11.56 0.08
C THR A 194 -0.94 -12.91 -0.53
N VAL A 195 0.09 -12.94 -1.37
CA VAL A 195 0.57 -14.17 -2.01
C VAL A 195 1.99 -14.46 -1.54
N ASP A 196 2.15 -15.53 -0.77
CA ASP A 196 3.42 -16.00 -0.25
C ASP A 196 3.90 -17.21 -1.07
N GLY A 197 5.14 -17.17 -1.57
CA GLY A 197 5.75 -18.27 -2.32
C GLY A 197 6.83 -18.98 -1.50
N TYR A 198 6.77 -20.30 -1.42
CA TYR A 198 7.75 -21.14 -0.74
C TYR A 198 8.41 -22.10 -1.73
N CYS A 199 9.69 -21.91 -1.96
CA CYS A 199 10.47 -22.69 -2.91
C CYS A 199 11.45 -23.60 -2.20
N ILE A 200 11.27 -24.93 -2.34
CA ILE A 200 12.15 -25.94 -1.74
C ILE A 200 13.35 -26.18 -2.67
N MET A 201 14.56 -25.96 -2.16
CA MET A 201 15.82 -26.06 -2.89
C MET A 201 16.18 -27.52 -3.22
N PRO A 202 17.05 -27.77 -4.23
CA PRO A 202 17.39 -29.13 -4.68
C PRO A 202 18.10 -29.97 -3.64
N ASP A 203 18.84 -29.35 -2.73
CA ASP A 203 19.60 -30.03 -1.68
C ASP A 203 18.72 -30.86 -0.74
N TYR A 204 17.44 -30.51 -0.61
CA TYR A 204 16.47 -31.35 0.10
C TYR A 204 16.41 -32.78 -0.49
N LEU A 205 16.14 -32.89 -1.79
CA LEU A 205 16.05 -34.20 -2.46
C LEU A 205 17.40 -34.88 -2.59
N LEU A 206 18.46 -34.09 -2.87
CA LEU A 206 19.81 -34.60 -2.98
C LEU A 206 20.28 -35.23 -1.66
N ASN A 207 19.91 -34.66 -0.53
CA ASN A 207 20.22 -35.21 0.78
C ASN A 207 19.29 -36.38 1.16
N LYS A 208 17.99 -36.29 0.80
CA LYS A 208 16.99 -37.34 1.09
C LYS A 208 17.31 -38.65 0.39
N PHE A 209 17.70 -38.58 -0.88
CA PHE A 209 17.93 -39.77 -1.69
C PHE A 209 19.42 -40.15 -1.83
N GLY A 210 20.34 -39.21 -1.56
CA GLY A 210 21.78 -39.44 -1.50
C GLY A 210 22.32 -40.19 -2.72
N TYR A 211 22.91 -41.35 -2.45
CA TYR A 211 23.49 -42.21 -3.49
C TYR A 211 22.49 -42.91 -4.40
N ALA A 212 21.19 -42.88 -4.10
CA ALA A 212 20.17 -43.46 -4.94
C ALA A 212 19.90 -42.63 -6.21
N ILE A 213 20.29 -41.35 -6.22
CA ILE A 213 20.19 -40.47 -7.38
C ILE A 213 21.35 -40.72 -8.34
N ASN A 214 21.07 -41.09 -9.56
CA ASN A 214 22.12 -41.21 -10.57
C ASN A 214 22.63 -39.81 -11.02
N PRO A 215 23.86 -39.75 -11.59
CA PRO A 215 24.46 -38.47 -11.97
C PRO A 215 23.63 -37.64 -12.94
N ALA A 216 22.91 -38.26 -13.88
CA ALA A 216 22.05 -37.55 -14.84
C ALA A 216 20.83 -36.93 -14.16
N GLN A 217 20.20 -37.67 -13.23
CA GLN A 217 19.09 -37.14 -12.43
C GLN A 217 19.56 -35.98 -11.53
N ARG A 218 20.72 -36.14 -10.87
CA ARG A 218 21.31 -35.04 -10.07
C ARG A 218 21.52 -33.78 -10.90
N GLN A 219 22.13 -33.96 -12.07
CA GLN A 219 22.38 -32.87 -13.00
C GLN A 219 21.08 -32.17 -13.42
N MET A 220 20.05 -32.92 -13.82
CA MET A 220 18.74 -32.40 -14.21
C MET A 220 18.07 -31.63 -13.05
N MET A 221 18.10 -32.16 -11.83
CA MET A 221 17.54 -31.51 -10.65
C MET A 221 18.22 -30.15 -10.36
N LEU A 222 19.54 -30.09 -10.47
CA LEU A 222 20.31 -28.86 -10.26
C LEU A 222 20.03 -27.83 -11.36
N SER A 223 19.99 -28.28 -12.63
CA SER A 223 19.68 -27.43 -13.79
C SER A 223 18.28 -26.86 -13.74
N ASN A 224 17.28 -27.69 -13.41
CA ASN A 224 15.89 -27.24 -13.23
C ASN A 224 15.77 -26.17 -12.13
N SER A 225 16.44 -26.41 -10.99
CA SER A 225 16.41 -25.46 -9.87
C SER A 225 17.06 -24.13 -10.23
N TYR A 226 18.18 -24.17 -10.96
CA TYR A 226 18.86 -22.94 -11.40
C TYR A 226 18.00 -22.14 -12.39
N ALA A 227 17.41 -22.82 -13.39
CA ALA A 227 16.51 -22.19 -14.35
C ALA A 227 15.29 -21.53 -13.64
N ALA A 228 14.66 -22.26 -12.71
CA ALA A 228 13.53 -21.73 -11.93
C ALA A 228 13.93 -20.52 -11.09
N LEU A 229 15.12 -20.56 -10.45
CA LEU A 229 15.61 -19.41 -9.68
C LEU A 229 15.89 -18.19 -10.56
N LYS A 230 16.46 -18.38 -11.76
CA LYS A 230 16.67 -17.28 -12.73
C LYS A 230 15.34 -16.64 -13.13
N GLU A 231 14.33 -17.44 -13.47
CA GLU A 231 13.01 -16.95 -13.84
C GLU A 231 12.35 -16.21 -12.68
N ILE A 232 12.37 -16.80 -11.48
CA ILE A 232 11.84 -16.16 -10.28
C ILE A 232 12.54 -14.83 -10.02
N HIS A 233 13.87 -14.80 -10.13
CA HIS A 233 14.64 -13.57 -9.97
C HIS A 233 14.22 -12.50 -10.96
N TYR A 234 14.19 -12.83 -12.22
CA TYR A 234 13.83 -11.90 -13.28
C TYR A 234 12.47 -11.26 -13.02
N TYR A 235 11.47 -12.08 -12.67
CA TYR A 235 10.13 -11.58 -12.44
C TYR A 235 9.90 -10.94 -11.06
N MET A 236 10.70 -11.26 -10.05
CA MET A 236 10.66 -10.55 -8.77
C MET A 236 11.20 -9.12 -8.87
N ASN A 237 12.11 -8.85 -9.83
CA ASN A 237 12.73 -7.54 -10.04
C ASN A 237 11.98 -6.66 -11.07
N GLN A 238 10.79 -7.01 -11.50
CA GLN A 238 10.03 -6.28 -12.54
C GLN A 238 9.88 -4.79 -12.24
N ASN A 239 9.64 -4.44 -10.98
CA ASN A 239 9.48 -3.03 -10.56
C ASN A 239 10.75 -2.18 -10.80
N MET A 240 11.93 -2.80 -10.86
CA MET A 240 13.20 -2.10 -11.10
C MET A 240 13.58 -2.08 -12.58
N THR A 241 13.13 -3.05 -13.36
CA THR A 241 13.59 -3.30 -14.74
C THR A 241 12.53 -3.01 -15.81
N ASN A 242 11.32 -2.62 -15.43
CA ASN A 242 10.15 -2.43 -16.31
C ASN A 242 9.80 -3.67 -17.17
N HIS A 243 10.19 -4.85 -16.72
CA HIS A 243 9.80 -6.09 -17.42
C HIS A 243 8.32 -6.39 -17.22
N CYS A 244 7.70 -6.94 -18.24
CA CYS A 244 6.29 -7.34 -18.21
C CYS A 244 6.19 -8.87 -18.34
N PHE A 245 5.45 -9.49 -17.43
CA PHE A 245 5.02 -10.85 -17.65
C PHE A 245 3.85 -10.83 -18.63
N SER A 246 3.99 -11.52 -19.78
CA SER A 246 2.95 -11.62 -20.78
C SER A 246 2.84 -13.05 -21.28
N GLU A 247 1.66 -13.68 -21.06
CA GLU A 247 1.42 -15.06 -21.47
C GLU A 247 -0.01 -15.25 -21.97
N ASP A 248 -0.12 -15.83 -23.15
CA ASP A 248 -1.39 -16.21 -23.79
C ASP A 248 -1.66 -17.70 -23.54
N TYR A 249 -2.30 -18.03 -22.41
CA TYR A 249 -2.62 -19.42 -22.05
C TYR A 249 -3.72 -20.03 -22.93
N SER A 250 -4.69 -19.22 -23.35
CA SER A 250 -5.77 -19.58 -24.27
C SER A 250 -6.38 -18.31 -24.85
N PRO A 251 -7.24 -18.44 -25.91
CA PRO A 251 -7.93 -17.27 -26.46
C PRO A 251 -8.75 -16.46 -25.46
N SER A 252 -9.13 -17.05 -24.32
CA SER A 252 -9.91 -16.43 -23.26
C SER A 252 -9.11 -16.07 -22.01
N ILE A 253 -7.87 -16.56 -21.88
CA ILE A 253 -7.04 -16.36 -20.69
C ILE A 253 -5.67 -15.81 -21.14
N ARG A 254 -5.53 -14.49 -21.08
CA ARG A 254 -4.29 -13.77 -21.28
C ARG A 254 -3.92 -13.06 -19.99
N VAL A 255 -2.69 -13.25 -19.56
CA VAL A 255 -2.13 -12.58 -18.39
C VAL A 255 -1.05 -11.63 -18.84
N GLU A 256 -1.18 -10.36 -18.50
CA GLU A 256 -0.19 -9.32 -18.78
C GLU A 256 -0.08 -8.43 -17.55
N THR A 257 1.10 -8.36 -16.93
CA THR A 257 1.32 -7.59 -15.71
C THR A 257 2.77 -7.24 -15.49
N THR A 258 3.01 -6.11 -14.83
CA THR A 258 4.33 -5.68 -14.34
C THR A 258 4.50 -5.96 -12.84
N GLU A 259 3.56 -6.62 -12.20
CA GLU A 259 3.65 -6.96 -10.78
C GLU A 259 4.55 -8.18 -10.55
N SER A 260 5.18 -8.24 -9.38
CA SER A 260 5.93 -9.43 -8.95
C SER A 260 5.01 -10.64 -8.81
N PRO A 261 5.47 -11.87 -9.07
CA PRO A 261 4.64 -13.08 -9.00
C PRO A 261 4.09 -13.34 -7.60
N VAL A 262 4.86 -13.04 -6.58
CA VAL A 262 4.49 -13.18 -5.17
C VAL A 262 4.84 -11.91 -4.40
N ASP A 263 4.17 -11.69 -3.27
CA ASP A 263 4.48 -10.56 -2.39
C ASP A 263 5.68 -10.89 -1.50
N TYR A 264 5.82 -12.16 -1.10
CA TYR A 264 6.92 -12.67 -0.29
C TYR A 264 7.40 -14.01 -0.83
N LEU A 265 8.71 -14.16 -1.02
CA LEU A 265 9.35 -15.39 -1.50
C LEU A 265 10.24 -16.00 -0.42
N PHE A 266 10.09 -17.28 -0.19
CA PHE A 266 10.85 -18.04 0.78
C PHE A 266 11.60 -19.18 0.09
N LEU A 267 12.93 -19.22 0.24
CA LEU A 267 13.75 -20.30 -0.26
C LEU A 267 14.13 -21.23 0.90
N ALA A 268 13.75 -22.48 0.81
CA ALA A 268 13.99 -23.48 1.84
C ALA A 268 15.06 -24.48 1.41
N SER A 269 16.11 -24.60 2.19
CA SER A 269 17.23 -25.52 1.99
C SER A 269 17.40 -26.47 3.17
N SER A 270 18.00 -27.63 2.94
CA SER A 270 18.21 -28.64 3.97
C SER A 270 19.39 -28.36 4.93
N LEU A 271 20.13 -27.28 4.74
CA LEU A 271 21.31 -26.96 5.56
C LEU A 271 20.96 -26.06 6.76
N VAL A 272 21.36 -26.47 7.96
CA VAL A 272 21.02 -25.75 9.20
C VAL A 272 22.22 -25.24 9.97
N TYR A 273 23.35 -25.98 10.03
CA TYR A 273 24.52 -25.61 10.83
C TYR A 273 25.83 -26.19 10.29
N PRO A 274 26.99 -25.62 10.64
CA PRO A 274 28.27 -26.12 10.19
C PRO A 274 28.45 -27.59 10.58
N GLY A 275 28.57 -28.48 9.58
CA GLY A 275 28.82 -29.89 9.78
C GLY A 275 27.61 -30.76 10.18
N GLN A 276 26.43 -30.17 10.34
CA GLN A 276 25.19 -30.93 10.51
C GLN A 276 24.27 -30.71 9.30
N ILE A 277 24.19 -31.72 8.46
CA ILE A 277 23.11 -31.84 7.47
C ILE A 277 21.85 -32.08 8.27
N MET A 278 20.85 -31.20 8.13
CA MET A 278 19.53 -31.51 8.63
C MET A 278 19.10 -32.83 8.06
N LEU A 279 18.45 -33.65 8.88
CA LEU A 279 17.68 -34.77 8.35
C LEU A 279 16.72 -34.19 7.29
N PRO A 280 16.69 -34.73 6.08
CA PRO A 280 15.89 -34.17 4.97
C PRO A 280 14.43 -33.92 5.34
N GLU A 281 13.89 -34.76 6.21
CA GLU A 281 12.52 -34.64 6.73
C GLU A 281 12.28 -33.34 7.49
N SER A 282 13.30 -32.82 8.15
CA SER A 282 13.17 -31.58 8.95
C SER A 282 13.10 -30.28 8.12
N THR A 283 13.45 -30.26 6.85
CA THR A 283 13.34 -29.06 6.00
C THR A 283 11.91 -28.69 5.70
N ILE A 284 11.10 -29.70 5.29
CA ILE A 284 9.67 -29.49 5.08
C ILE A 284 9.00 -29.22 6.42
N ASP A 285 9.37 -29.95 7.48
CA ASP A 285 8.80 -29.74 8.81
C ASP A 285 9.07 -28.34 9.33
N ASN A 286 10.24 -27.74 9.06
CA ASN A 286 10.50 -26.34 9.42
C ASN A 286 9.66 -25.32 8.63
N ILE A 287 9.41 -25.56 7.34
CA ILE A 287 8.46 -24.74 6.58
C ILE A 287 7.08 -24.85 7.22
N VAL A 288 6.66 -26.07 7.49
CA VAL A 288 5.38 -26.40 8.11
C VAL A 288 5.26 -25.72 9.48
N ASP A 289 6.25 -25.89 10.33
CA ASP A 289 6.27 -25.28 11.67
C ASP A 289 6.28 -23.75 11.60
N SER A 290 7.04 -23.16 10.69
CA SER A 290 7.07 -21.71 10.49
C SER A 290 5.71 -21.16 10.03
N ILE A 291 5.01 -21.87 9.17
CA ILE A 291 3.66 -21.50 8.72
C ILE A 291 2.66 -21.71 9.86
N ILE A 292 2.73 -22.84 10.57
CA ILE A 292 1.84 -23.15 11.69
C ILE A 292 2.04 -22.15 12.82
N ASP A 293 3.28 -21.82 13.17
CA ASP A 293 3.58 -20.82 14.20
C ASP A 293 3.05 -19.43 13.81
N ALA A 294 3.21 -19.04 12.54
CA ALA A 294 2.64 -17.79 12.04
C ALA A 294 1.10 -17.78 12.11
N PHE A 295 0.46 -18.94 11.97
CA PHE A 295 -0.98 -19.10 12.04
C PHE A 295 -1.51 -19.18 13.47
N VAL A 296 -0.80 -19.90 14.36
CA VAL A 296 -1.23 -20.17 15.74
C VAL A 296 -0.84 -19.06 16.72
N CYS A 297 0.28 -18.35 16.47
CA CYS A 297 0.71 -17.24 17.32
C CYS A 297 -0.34 -16.11 17.31
N LYS A 298 -1.13 -16.05 18.37
CA LYS A 298 -2.19 -15.04 18.62
C LYS A 298 -1.67 -13.61 18.78
N ASN A 299 -0.37 -13.38 18.83
CA ASN A 299 0.23 -12.06 19.02
C ASN A 299 0.41 -11.35 17.69
N GLY A 300 -0.29 -10.23 17.54
CA GLY A 300 -0.49 -9.33 16.40
C GLY A 300 0.66 -8.93 15.45
N ASN A 301 1.82 -9.57 15.50
CA ASN A 301 2.99 -9.24 14.69
C ASN A 301 3.10 -9.99 13.34
N ARG A 302 1.97 -10.46 12.78
CA ARG A 302 1.99 -11.13 11.47
C ARG A 302 2.53 -10.22 10.35
N HIS A 303 2.22 -8.91 10.40
CA HIS A 303 2.66 -7.96 9.39
C HIS A 303 4.17 -7.65 9.43
N GLY A 304 4.75 -7.51 10.61
CA GLY A 304 6.19 -7.28 10.76
C GLY A 304 7.04 -8.42 10.20
N ARG A 305 6.61 -9.66 10.40
CA ARG A 305 7.33 -10.83 9.87
C ARG A 305 7.30 -10.91 8.34
N ARG A 306 6.19 -10.50 7.69
CA ARG A 306 6.07 -10.50 6.22
C ARG A 306 6.91 -9.42 5.55
N ILE A 307 7.03 -8.26 6.17
CA ILE A 307 7.78 -7.12 5.63
C ILE A 307 9.27 -7.48 5.45
N GLY A 308 9.87 -8.22 6.38
CA GLY A 308 11.27 -8.66 6.32
C GLY A 308 11.61 -9.45 5.06
N TRP A 309 10.69 -10.27 4.61
CA TRP A 309 10.89 -11.12 3.45
C TRP A 309 10.84 -10.40 2.12
N THR A 310 9.99 -9.37 1.99
CA THR A 310 9.92 -8.54 0.78
C THR A 310 11.25 -7.89 0.47
N LEU A 311 11.98 -7.48 1.50
CA LEU A 311 13.30 -6.87 1.34
C LEU A 311 14.35 -7.81 0.78
N ILE A 312 14.40 -9.03 1.29
CA ILE A 312 15.35 -10.05 0.83
C ILE A 312 15.11 -10.39 -0.64
N ASN A 313 13.85 -10.34 -1.07
CA ASN A 313 13.46 -10.68 -2.42
C ASN A 313 13.74 -9.58 -3.44
N SER A 314 13.71 -8.32 -3.05
CA SER A 314 13.87 -7.22 -4.01
C SER A 314 15.31 -6.99 -4.45
N ASP A 315 16.34 -7.43 -3.65
CA ASP A 315 17.75 -7.18 -3.94
C ASP A 315 18.59 -8.43 -4.24
N PHE A 316 17.91 -9.52 -4.54
CA PHE A 316 18.64 -10.72 -4.94
C PHE A 316 19.70 -11.22 -3.94
N VAL A 317 19.57 -10.86 -2.72
CA VAL A 317 20.15 -11.69 -1.68
C VAL A 317 19.25 -12.91 -1.64
N ILE A 318 19.66 -13.99 -2.30
CA ILE A 318 19.04 -15.30 -2.11
C ILE A 318 19.18 -15.59 -0.62
N GLY A 319 18.21 -15.09 0.12
CA GLY A 319 18.15 -15.20 1.56
C GLY A 319 17.97 -16.67 1.88
N TYR A 320 19.03 -17.27 2.33
CA TYR A 320 18.97 -18.61 2.86
C TYR A 320 18.16 -18.62 4.13
N VAL A 321 17.08 -19.37 4.15
CA VAL A 321 16.21 -19.45 5.31
C VAL A 321 16.17 -20.87 5.82
N SER A 322 16.88 -21.12 6.89
CA SER A 322 16.47 -22.16 7.83
C SER A 322 15.41 -21.58 8.78
N GLY A 323 14.49 -22.40 9.27
CA GLY A 323 13.42 -21.95 10.15
C GLY A 323 13.88 -21.09 11.34
N SER A 324 15.07 -21.34 11.91
CA SER A 324 15.64 -20.56 13.01
C SER A 324 16.20 -19.19 12.59
N ASN A 325 16.61 -19.00 11.33
CA ASN A 325 17.11 -17.71 10.83
C ASN A 325 15.99 -16.88 10.22
N TYR A 326 14.86 -17.48 9.92
CA TYR A 326 13.67 -16.82 9.44
C TYR A 326 13.21 -15.72 10.40
N SER A 327 12.97 -16.06 11.65
CA SER A 327 12.57 -15.08 12.65
C SER A 327 13.58 -13.94 12.80
N LYS A 328 14.88 -14.22 12.77
CA LYS A 328 15.92 -13.19 12.92
C LYS A 328 15.98 -12.21 11.76
N LEU A 329 15.81 -12.67 10.52
CA LEU A 329 15.78 -11.77 9.36
C LEU A 329 14.53 -10.88 9.35
N VAL A 330 13.39 -11.45 9.73
CA VAL A 330 12.15 -10.71 9.90
C VAL A 330 12.29 -9.67 11.00
N ASP A 331 12.90 -10.06 12.12
CA ASP A 331 13.15 -9.19 13.25
C ASP A 331 14.09 -8.04 12.87
N LEU A 332 15.15 -8.32 12.10
CA LEU A 332 16.09 -7.33 11.59
C LEU A 332 15.38 -6.28 10.69
N ASN A 333 14.52 -6.71 9.79
CA ASN A 333 13.79 -5.76 8.97
C ASN A 333 12.79 -4.94 9.78
N THR A 334 12.02 -5.57 10.66
CA THR A 334 11.07 -4.86 11.53
C THR A 334 11.80 -3.84 12.40
N PHE A 335 12.99 -4.18 12.90
CA PHE A 335 13.86 -3.27 13.61
C PHE A 335 14.25 -2.06 12.74
N HIS A 336 14.80 -2.29 11.54
CA HIS A 336 15.24 -1.20 10.67
C HIS A 336 14.09 -0.31 10.19
N VAL A 337 12.96 -0.88 9.80
CA VAL A 337 11.77 -0.12 9.42
C VAL A 337 11.27 0.72 10.59
N SER A 338 11.20 0.13 11.79
CA SER A 338 10.76 0.84 13.00
C SER A 338 11.74 1.94 13.39
N PHE A 339 13.05 1.68 13.30
CA PHE A 339 14.09 2.68 13.55
C PHE A 339 14.01 3.83 12.55
N MET A 340 13.88 3.52 11.27
CA MET A 340 13.79 4.51 10.19
C MET A 340 12.56 5.39 10.35
N PHE A 341 11.39 4.80 10.61
CA PHE A 341 10.16 5.54 10.83
C PHE A 341 10.25 6.44 12.08
N SER A 342 10.72 5.88 13.20
CA SER A 342 10.90 6.66 14.43
C SER A 342 11.92 7.79 14.27
N SER A 343 13.00 7.56 13.51
CA SER A 343 14.02 8.57 13.22
C SER A 343 13.47 9.67 12.29
N MET A 344 12.69 9.28 11.28
CA MET A 344 11.97 10.23 10.43
C MET A 344 11.05 11.12 11.26
N MET A 345 10.23 10.55 12.14
CA MET A 345 9.33 11.32 13.01
C MET A 345 10.08 12.26 13.97
N LYS A 346 11.28 11.89 14.42
CA LYS A 346 12.15 12.76 15.24
C LYS A 346 12.77 13.92 14.44
N CYS A 347 13.07 13.71 13.15
CA CYS A 347 13.66 14.72 12.28
C CYS A 347 12.67 15.82 11.87
N VAL A 348 11.38 15.54 11.97
CA VAL A 348 10.33 16.51 11.67
C VAL A 348 10.22 17.49 12.85
N ARG A 349 10.43 18.78 12.58
CA ARG A 349 10.40 19.80 13.62
C ARG A 349 9.02 19.92 14.23
N LYS A 350 8.98 19.86 15.57
CA LYS A 350 7.77 20.19 16.35
C LYS A 350 7.84 21.68 16.71
N ASN A 351 7.35 22.53 15.83
CA ASN A 351 7.22 23.95 16.11
C ASN A 351 5.81 24.23 16.64
N HIS A 352 5.69 25.10 17.64
CA HIS A 352 4.38 25.60 18.06
C HIS A 352 3.95 26.71 17.11
N ILE A 353 2.67 26.75 16.78
CA ILE A 353 2.10 27.82 15.94
C ILE A 353 1.97 29.12 16.72
N THR A 354 2.14 30.21 16.00
CA THR A 354 1.81 31.57 16.46
C THR A 354 0.60 32.10 15.69
N LYS A 355 -0.02 33.14 16.20
CA LYS A 355 -1.10 33.85 15.48
C LYS A 355 -0.60 34.43 14.16
N GLU A 356 0.67 34.80 14.10
CA GLU A 356 1.31 35.33 12.89
C GLU A 356 1.37 34.26 11.78
N ASP A 357 1.67 33.00 12.12
CA ASP A 357 1.69 31.89 11.15
C ASP A 357 0.33 31.71 10.49
N SER A 358 -0.75 31.74 11.28
CA SER A 358 -2.10 31.65 10.76
C SER A 358 -2.50 32.84 9.89
N ASN A 359 -2.08 34.04 10.25
CA ASN A 359 -2.29 35.24 9.44
C ASN A 359 -1.51 35.17 8.12
N GLN A 360 -0.26 34.73 8.16
CA GLN A 360 0.57 34.55 6.95
C GLN A 360 -0.05 33.45 6.04
N PHE A 361 -0.55 32.36 6.62
CA PHE A 361 -1.27 31.37 5.87
C PHE A 361 -2.49 31.97 5.16
N LEU A 362 -3.34 32.71 5.88
CA LEU A 362 -4.51 33.36 5.30
C LEU A 362 -4.14 34.33 4.18
N LEU A 363 -3.10 35.14 4.38
CA LEU A 363 -2.58 36.04 3.34
C LEU A 363 -2.08 35.28 2.11
N SER A 364 -1.42 34.12 2.31
CA SER A 364 -0.89 33.29 1.22
C SER A 364 -1.96 32.74 0.29
N ILE A 365 -3.16 32.48 0.82
CA ILE A 365 -4.34 32.06 0.03
C ILE A 365 -5.18 33.25 -0.45
N GLY A 366 -4.80 34.46 -0.10
CA GLY A 366 -5.44 35.71 -0.55
C GLY A 366 -6.57 36.19 0.34
N ILE A 367 -6.61 35.79 1.62
CA ILE A 367 -7.63 36.22 2.58
C ILE A 367 -7.14 37.43 3.36
N ASP A 368 -7.61 38.58 2.94
CA ASP A 368 -7.52 39.87 3.59
C ASP A 368 -8.82 40.64 3.29
N VAL A 369 -9.60 40.96 4.32
CA VAL A 369 -10.90 41.62 4.16
C VAL A 369 -10.78 42.95 3.39
N SER A 370 -9.72 43.73 3.62
CA SER A 370 -9.48 44.99 2.94
C SER A 370 -9.17 44.78 1.45
N ALA A 371 -8.32 43.81 1.14
CA ALA A 371 -7.97 43.45 -0.25
C ALA A 371 -9.18 42.86 -1.00
N MET A 372 -9.94 41.99 -0.36
CA MET A 372 -11.18 41.39 -0.92
C MET A 372 -12.19 42.50 -1.23
N ARG A 373 -12.41 43.43 -0.28
CA ARG A 373 -13.30 44.57 -0.47
C ARG A 373 -12.89 45.42 -1.65
N LYS A 374 -11.59 45.73 -1.77
CA LYS A 374 -11.04 46.51 -2.87
C LYS A 374 -11.20 45.81 -4.22
N GLU A 375 -10.94 44.52 -4.26
CA GLU A 375 -11.08 43.70 -5.51
C GLU A 375 -12.53 43.68 -6.00
N LEU A 376 -13.48 43.41 -5.11
CA LEU A 376 -14.91 43.37 -5.46
C LEU A 376 -15.43 44.78 -5.84
N LYS A 377 -14.90 45.84 -5.18
CA LYS A 377 -15.28 47.25 -5.48
C LYS A 377 -14.74 47.71 -6.84
N ASN A 378 -13.53 47.29 -7.23
CA ASN A 378 -12.90 47.72 -8.49
C ASN A 378 -13.68 47.30 -9.76
N SER A 379 -14.56 46.36 -9.66
CA SER A 379 -15.41 45.89 -10.75
C SER A 379 -16.67 46.71 -10.97
N ILE A 380 -16.97 47.66 -10.06
CA ILE A 380 -18.15 48.46 -10.12
C ILE A 380 -17.83 49.75 -10.90
N HIS A 381 -18.57 49.98 -11.96
CA HIS A 381 -18.47 51.24 -12.69
C HIS A 381 -19.27 52.35 -11.98
N PRO A 382 -18.70 53.56 -11.83
CA PRO A 382 -19.47 54.64 -11.24
C PRO A 382 -20.73 54.98 -12.06
N PRO A 383 -21.83 55.39 -11.43
CA PRO A 383 -23.04 55.71 -12.14
C PRO A 383 -22.84 56.93 -13.02
N ILE A 384 -23.24 56.83 -14.30
CA ILE A 384 -23.23 57.94 -15.26
C ILE A 384 -24.65 58.40 -15.50
N TRP A 385 -25.13 59.30 -14.67
CA TRP A 385 -26.44 59.95 -14.90
C TRP A 385 -26.19 61.31 -15.57
N THR A 386 -26.48 61.31 -16.89
CA THR A 386 -26.11 62.46 -17.76
C THR A 386 -27.07 63.64 -17.62
N THR A 387 -28.34 63.48 -17.19
CA THR A 387 -29.31 64.53 -17.10
C THR A 387 -30.24 64.34 -15.89
N GLY A 388 -30.21 65.32 -14.98
CA GLY A 388 -31.20 65.44 -13.90
C GLY A 388 -30.97 64.53 -12.67
N VAL A 389 -31.94 64.48 -11.78
CA VAL A 389 -32.01 63.53 -10.67
C VAL A 389 -32.52 62.21 -11.23
N PRO A 390 -31.81 61.07 -10.96
CA PRO A 390 -32.23 59.76 -11.42
C PRO A 390 -33.60 59.39 -10.82
N SER A 391 -34.40 58.63 -11.56
CA SER A 391 -35.59 58.02 -11.01
C SER A 391 -35.25 56.87 -10.08
N ASP A 392 -36.21 56.46 -9.23
CA ASP A 392 -36.00 55.29 -8.36
C ASP A 392 -35.80 54.02 -9.21
N ASP A 393 -36.37 53.91 -10.42
CA ASP A 393 -36.18 52.80 -11.35
C ASP A 393 -34.77 52.79 -11.95
N ASP A 394 -34.23 53.94 -12.36
CA ASP A 394 -32.83 54.07 -12.87
C ASP A 394 -31.82 53.58 -11.83
N ILE A 395 -32.08 53.89 -10.57
CA ILE A 395 -31.20 53.51 -9.46
C ILE A 395 -31.30 52.02 -9.19
N ASN A 396 -32.51 51.47 -9.18
CA ASN A 396 -32.74 50.05 -8.96
C ASN A 396 -32.11 49.22 -10.09
N GLU A 397 -32.23 49.66 -11.35
CA GLU A 397 -31.59 49.00 -12.48
C GLU A 397 -30.05 49.01 -12.35
N TYR A 398 -29.48 50.18 -12.00
CA TYR A 398 -28.06 50.34 -11.76
C TYR A 398 -27.56 49.41 -10.63
N ILE A 399 -28.27 49.38 -9.50
CA ILE A 399 -27.95 48.53 -8.35
C ILE A 399 -28.05 47.07 -8.76
N HIS A 400 -29.15 46.66 -9.39
CA HIS A 400 -29.34 45.24 -9.78
C HIS A 400 -28.23 44.75 -10.70
N LYS A 401 -27.85 45.52 -11.71
CA LYS A 401 -26.75 45.19 -12.64
C LYS A 401 -25.41 45.03 -11.91
N ASN A 402 -25.10 45.94 -11.01
CA ASN A 402 -23.81 45.88 -10.28
C ASN A 402 -23.80 44.77 -9.20
N VAL A 403 -24.93 44.47 -8.58
CA VAL A 403 -25.07 43.32 -7.67
C VAL A 403 -24.76 42.03 -8.41
N GLN A 404 -25.28 41.84 -9.63
CA GLN A 404 -24.95 40.67 -10.44
C GLN A 404 -23.43 40.57 -10.74
N ILE A 405 -22.78 41.70 -11.03
CA ILE A 405 -21.34 41.73 -11.26
C ILE A 405 -20.57 41.35 -9.97
N ILE A 406 -20.98 41.91 -8.82
CA ILE A 406 -20.39 41.60 -7.52
C ILE A 406 -20.53 40.10 -7.21
N ASP A 407 -21.70 39.51 -7.42
CA ASP A 407 -21.97 38.12 -7.14
C ASP A 407 -21.16 37.17 -8.06
N CYS A 408 -21.05 37.50 -9.37
CA CYS A 408 -20.21 36.78 -10.30
C CYS A 408 -18.75 36.83 -9.89
N ASN A 409 -18.22 38.00 -9.51
CA ASN A 409 -16.84 38.17 -9.06
C ASN A 409 -16.58 37.49 -7.72
N SER A 410 -17.54 37.50 -6.82
CA SER A 410 -17.50 36.78 -5.55
C SER A 410 -17.39 35.27 -5.78
N THR A 411 -18.17 34.72 -6.72
CA THR A 411 -18.10 33.31 -7.12
C THR A 411 -16.73 32.97 -7.72
N ALA A 412 -16.22 33.82 -8.62
CA ALA A 412 -14.88 33.61 -9.19
C ALA A 412 -13.78 33.71 -8.12
N PHE A 413 -13.91 34.60 -7.16
CA PHE A 413 -13.00 34.73 -6.02
C PHE A 413 -13.04 33.46 -5.14
N ARG A 414 -14.25 32.97 -4.82
CA ARG A 414 -14.46 31.72 -4.07
C ARG A 414 -13.70 30.56 -4.70
N ASN A 415 -13.88 30.34 -6.00
CA ASN A 415 -13.24 29.24 -6.73
C ASN A 415 -11.70 29.35 -6.69
N ARG A 416 -11.15 30.55 -6.85
CA ARG A 416 -9.69 30.79 -6.73
C ARG A 416 -9.18 30.53 -5.31
N MET A 417 -9.92 30.95 -4.31
CA MET A 417 -9.59 30.76 -2.89
C MET A 417 -9.57 29.29 -2.53
N THR A 418 -10.60 28.53 -2.91
CA THR A 418 -10.68 27.08 -2.66
C THR A 418 -9.53 26.35 -3.32
N GLY A 419 -9.21 26.65 -4.57
CA GLY A 419 -8.07 26.04 -5.26
C GLY A 419 -6.71 26.37 -4.61
N ARG A 420 -6.53 27.62 -4.16
CA ARG A 420 -5.31 28.01 -3.42
C ARG A 420 -5.21 27.37 -2.04
N LEU A 421 -6.34 27.22 -1.34
CA LEU A 421 -6.39 26.54 -0.06
C LEU A 421 -5.95 25.10 -0.19
N GLU A 422 -6.47 24.39 -1.17
CA GLU A 422 -6.15 22.98 -1.40
C GLU A 422 -4.68 22.80 -1.83
N GLN A 423 -4.20 23.64 -2.74
CA GLN A 423 -2.78 23.63 -3.14
C GLN A 423 -1.87 23.91 -1.95
N LYS A 424 -2.14 24.97 -1.17
CA LYS A 424 -1.33 25.31 0.01
C LYS A 424 -1.38 24.26 1.09
N PHE A 425 -2.52 23.63 1.28
CA PHE A 425 -2.66 22.50 2.19
C PHE A 425 -1.71 21.36 1.80
N GLN A 426 -1.70 20.94 0.53
CA GLN A 426 -0.80 19.90 0.05
C GLN A 426 0.67 20.27 0.20
N GLU A 427 1.05 21.52 -0.16
CA GLU A 427 2.42 22.02 0.00
C GLU A 427 2.89 21.94 1.46
N ILE A 428 2.06 22.36 2.40
CA ILE A 428 2.41 22.43 3.83
C ILE A 428 2.46 21.02 4.45
N VAL A 429 1.53 20.14 4.08
CA VAL A 429 1.47 18.76 4.64
C VAL A 429 2.74 17.98 4.33
N CYS A 430 3.36 18.21 3.17
CA CYS A 430 4.62 17.58 2.78
C CYS A 430 5.87 18.33 3.29
N ASP A 431 5.71 19.47 3.97
CA ASP A 431 6.84 20.26 4.45
C ASP A 431 7.46 19.65 5.71
N VAL A 432 8.69 19.18 5.57
CA VAL A 432 9.45 18.53 6.65
C VAL A 432 9.84 19.51 7.76
N ASP A 433 10.04 20.78 7.44
CA ASP A 433 10.47 21.80 8.42
C ASP A 433 9.32 22.21 9.35
N LEU A 434 8.08 22.03 8.91
CA LEU A 434 6.88 22.30 9.71
C LEU A 434 6.47 21.10 10.54
N GLY A 435 6.29 19.95 9.90
CA GLY A 435 5.87 18.70 10.53
C GLY A 435 4.39 18.60 10.83
N ILE A 436 3.92 17.37 10.95
CA ILE A 436 2.48 17.06 11.09
C ILE A 436 1.85 17.69 12.35
N SER A 437 2.57 17.75 13.45
CA SER A 437 2.05 18.34 14.70
C SER A 437 1.82 19.86 14.57
N TYR A 438 2.72 20.58 13.90
CA TYR A 438 2.55 21.99 13.61
C TYR A 438 1.34 22.23 12.70
N ILE A 439 1.21 21.42 11.66
CA ILE A 439 0.10 21.52 10.72
C ILE A 439 -1.23 21.20 11.41
N TYR A 440 -1.24 20.19 12.29
CA TYR A 440 -2.40 19.89 13.11
C TYR A 440 -2.81 21.08 13.97
N GLU A 441 -1.85 21.73 14.68
CA GLU A 441 -2.14 22.94 15.45
C GLU A 441 -2.67 24.08 14.56
N LEU A 442 -2.13 24.25 13.35
CA LEU A 442 -2.52 25.31 12.41
C LEU A 442 -3.98 25.17 11.96
N PHE A 443 -4.43 23.94 11.71
CA PHE A 443 -5.81 23.65 11.26
C PHE A 443 -6.75 23.23 12.40
N SER A 444 -6.25 23.06 13.61
CA SER A 444 -7.09 22.74 14.77
C SER A 444 -7.84 23.96 15.31
N ASP A 445 -8.80 23.71 16.18
CA ASP A 445 -9.54 24.77 16.90
C ASP A 445 -8.73 25.41 18.04
N ASN A 446 -7.41 25.55 17.84
CA ASN A 446 -6.48 26.21 18.75
C ASN A 446 -6.68 27.74 18.71
N MET A 447 -6.37 28.44 19.82
CA MET A 447 -6.47 29.90 19.93
C MET A 447 -5.66 30.65 18.85
N CYS A 448 -4.56 30.06 18.38
CA CYS A 448 -3.74 30.56 17.29
C CYS A 448 -4.09 29.97 15.92
N GLY A 449 -5.00 28.99 15.82
CA GLY A 449 -5.34 28.30 14.58
C GLY A 449 -6.04 29.18 13.55
N VAL A 450 -5.96 28.76 12.29
CA VAL A 450 -6.56 29.47 11.13
C VAL A 450 -8.06 29.66 11.31
N SER A 451 -8.79 28.66 11.79
CA SER A 451 -10.22 28.74 12.08
C SER A 451 -10.53 29.89 13.03
N LYS A 452 -9.74 30.04 14.08
CA LYS A 452 -9.91 31.12 15.08
C LYS A 452 -9.62 32.50 14.51
N CYS A 453 -8.58 32.60 13.66
CA CYS A 453 -8.24 33.84 12.97
C CYS A 453 -9.35 34.30 12.02
N ILE A 454 -9.98 33.37 11.29
CA ILE A 454 -11.16 33.65 10.45
C ILE A 454 -12.34 34.06 11.32
N ALA A 455 -12.65 33.31 12.37
CA ALA A 455 -13.75 33.60 13.27
C ALA A 455 -13.63 34.99 13.96
N GLN A 456 -12.39 35.48 14.18
CA GLN A 456 -12.16 36.83 14.72
C GLN A 456 -12.41 37.95 13.69
N GLN A 457 -12.39 37.66 12.39
CA GLN A 457 -12.69 38.67 11.35
C GLN A 457 -14.21 38.82 11.12
N LEU A 458 -15.00 37.79 11.36
CA LEU A 458 -16.46 37.81 11.13
C LEU A 458 -17.18 38.91 11.91
N PRO A 459 -16.98 39.12 13.23
CA PRO A 459 -17.61 40.20 13.96
C PRO A 459 -17.28 41.56 13.41
N GLN A 460 -16.04 41.80 12.92
CA GLN A 460 -15.64 43.07 12.30
C GLN A 460 -16.46 43.33 11.01
N VAL A 461 -16.65 42.29 10.20
CA VAL A 461 -17.48 42.40 8.99
C VAL A 461 -18.94 42.64 9.38
N ASP A 462 -19.47 42.01 10.42
CA ASP A 462 -20.83 42.21 10.95
C ASP A 462 -21.04 43.64 11.43
N ASP A 463 -20.09 44.20 12.14
CA ASP A 463 -20.11 45.61 12.58
C ASP A 463 -20.11 46.57 11.38
N MET A 464 -19.28 46.27 10.36
CA MET A 464 -19.25 47.06 9.12
C MET A 464 -20.60 46.99 8.37
N ILE A 465 -21.22 45.82 8.28
CA ILE A 465 -22.57 45.64 7.69
C ILE A 465 -23.60 46.43 8.50
N SER A 466 -23.53 46.34 9.82
CA SER A 466 -24.47 47.07 10.71
C SER A 466 -24.33 48.58 10.56
N GLN A 467 -23.10 49.10 10.45
CA GLN A 467 -22.84 50.49 10.19
C GLN A 467 -23.43 50.94 8.82
N LYS A 468 -23.24 50.12 7.77
CA LYS A 468 -23.83 50.43 6.45
C LYS A 468 -25.37 50.46 6.44
N LYS A 469 -26.00 49.62 7.23
CA LYS A 469 -27.46 49.67 7.41
C LYS A 469 -27.89 50.98 8.08
N CYS A 470 -27.16 51.46 9.10
CA CYS A 470 -27.43 52.74 9.71
C CYS A 470 -27.24 53.93 8.72
N ASP A 471 -26.14 53.89 7.97
CA ASP A 471 -25.86 54.91 6.94
C ASP A 471 -26.97 54.93 5.86
N LEU A 472 -27.44 53.72 5.47
CA LEU A 472 -28.54 53.57 4.51
C LEU A 472 -29.85 54.25 4.98
N TYR A 473 -30.27 53.97 6.22
CA TYR A 473 -31.45 54.57 6.80
C TYR A 473 -31.32 56.10 6.87
N GLN A 474 -30.15 56.62 7.26
CA GLN A 474 -29.90 58.03 7.35
C GLN A 474 -29.98 58.73 5.99
N VAL A 475 -29.38 58.13 4.95
CA VAL A 475 -29.42 58.68 3.58
C VAL A 475 -30.84 58.63 3.00
N GLN A 476 -31.55 57.52 3.19
CA GLN A 476 -32.95 57.39 2.75
C GLN A 476 -33.86 58.45 3.41
N TYR A 477 -33.70 58.65 4.72
CA TYR A 477 -34.43 59.72 5.43
C TYR A 477 -34.13 61.10 4.86
N THR A 478 -32.87 61.42 4.64
CA THR A 478 -32.43 62.70 4.07
C THR A 478 -32.96 62.91 2.65
N ILE A 479 -32.98 61.87 1.82
CA ILE A 479 -33.57 61.95 0.48
C ILE A 479 -35.07 62.28 0.58
N ALA A 480 -35.80 61.63 1.47
CA ALA A 480 -37.25 61.88 1.68
C ALA A 480 -37.49 63.34 2.11
N GLU A 481 -36.70 63.88 3.04
CA GLU A 481 -36.75 65.21 3.49
C GLU A 481 -36.49 66.23 2.36
N ILE A 482 -35.44 65.99 1.54
CA ILE A 482 -35.12 66.85 0.39
C ILE A 482 -36.21 66.78 -0.68
N LYS A 483 -36.76 65.56 -0.99
CA LYS A 483 -37.89 65.41 -1.92
C LYS A 483 -39.10 66.30 -1.48
N CYS A 484 -39.46 66.34 -0.19
CA CYS A 484 -40.48 67.20 0.34
C CYS A 484 -40.15 68.67 0.15
N LYS A 485 -38.89 69.08 0.40
CA LYS A 485 -38.45 70.51 0.24
C LYS A 485 -38.48 70.97 -1.23
N ILE A 486 -38.19 70.10 -2.18
CA ILE A 486 -38.16 70.39 -3.61
C ILE A 486 -39.58 70.83 -4.08
N GLY A 487 -40.64 70.21 -3.54
CA GLY A 487 -42.04 70.55 -3.89
C GLY A 487 -42.46 71.98 -3.51
N THR A 488 -41.78 72.59 -2.52
CA THR A 488 -42.11 73.93 -2.00
C THR A 488 -41.07 74.99 -2.31
N ALA A 489 -39.96 74.62 -2.98
CA ALA A 489 -38.79 75.51 -3.19
C ALA A 489 -38.97 76.45 -4.40
N ASN A 490 -38.41 77.71 -4.29
CA ASN A 490 -38.27 78.64 -5.41
C ASN A 490 -37.17 78.15 -6.42
N LEU A 491 -37.17 78.74 -7.63
CA LEU A 491 -36.33 78.29 -8.76
C LEU A 491 -34.83 78.16 -8.44
N PHE A 492 -34.24 79.01 -7.62
CA PHE A 492 -32.82 79.02 -7.26
C PHE A 492 -32.50 77.92 -6.23
N SER A 493 -33.30 77.82 -5.15
CA SER A 493 -33.15 76.79 -4.13
C SER A 493 -33.49 75.40 -4.67
N ARG A 494 -34.42 75.31 -5.63
CA ARG A 494 -34.76 74.05 -6.28
C ARG A 494 -33.62 73.41 -7.05
N LYS A 495 -32.82 74.23 -7.80
CA LYS A 495 -31.66 73.71 -8.54
C LYS A 495 -30.58 73.13 -7.60
N ARG A 496 -30.33 73.73 -6.46
CA ARG A 496 -29.42 73.26 -5.44
C ARG A 496 -29.93 71.96 -4.80
N LEU A 497 -31.21 71.95 -4.38
CA LEU A 497 -31.82 70.73 -3.81
C LEU A 497 -31.87 69.57 -4.77
N LEU A 498 -32.04 69.80 -6.08
CA LEU A 498 -31.93 68.72 -7.08
C LEU A 498 -30.52 68.18 -7.21
N SER A 499 -29.50 69.04 -7.12
CA SER A 499 -28.08 68.61 -7.09
C SER A 499 -27.77 67.81 -5.83
N ASP A 500 -28.23 68.26 -4.64
CA ASP A 500 -28.04 67.58 -3.38
C ASP A 500 -28.78 66.22 -3.39
N CYS A 501 -29.98 66.15 -3.97
CA CYS A 501 -30.76 64.91 -4.14
C CYS A 501 -30.00 63.92 -5.05
N LYS A 502 -29.46 64.36 -6.19
CA LYS A 502 -28.65 63.55 -7.08
C LYS A 502 -27.44 62.91 -6.34
N PHE A 503 -26.67 63.76 -5.62
CA PHE A 503 -25.55 63.32 -4.83
C PHE A 503 -25.94 62.24 -3.78
N LEU A 504 -27.09 62.46 -3.11
CA LEU A 504 -27.59 61.48 -2.13
C LEU A 504 -28.02 60.19 -2.75
N TYR A 505 -28.53 60.15 -3.96
CA TYR A 505 -28.85 58.93 -4.68
C TYR A 505 -27.58 58.19 -5.12
N GLU A 506 -26.54 58.91 -5.56
CA GLU A 506 -25.24 58.32 -5.83
C GLU A 506 -24.67 57.65 -4.57
N LYS A 507 -24.75 58.34 -3.43
CA LYS A 507 -24.32 57.82 -2.12
C LYS A 507 -25.18 56.64 -1.66
N LEU A 508 -26.49 56.66 -1.91
CA LEU A 508 -27.42 55.56 -1.62
C LEU A 508 -27.01 54.28 -2.37
N ALA A 509 -26.79 54.41 -3.67
CA ALA A 509 -26.37 53.30 -4.51
C ALA A 509 -25.01 52.74 -4.04
N GLU A 510 -24.02 53.63 -3.71
CA GLU A 510 -22.72 53.22 -3.19
C GLU A 510 -22.87 52.42 -1.88
N ILE A 511 -23.71 52.86 -0.94
CA ILE A 511 -23.92 52.19 0.35
C ILE A 511 -24.55 50.81 0.13
N ILE A 512 -25.54 50.69 -0.75
CA ILE A 512 -26.19 49.41 -1.04
C ILE A 512 -25.21 48.42 -1.67
N LEU A 513 -24.40 48.84 -2.65
CA LEU A 513 -23.43 48.00 -3.28
C LEU A 513 -22.31 47.59 -2.31
N GLU A 514 -21.91 48.48 -1.42
CA GLU A 514 -20.91 48.21 -0.38
C GLU A 514 -21.46 47.23 0.68
N ASP A 515 -22.71 47.31 1.07
CA ASP A 515 -23.41 46.35 1.94
C ASP A 515 -23.43 44.95 1.28
N GLN A 516 -23.71 44.88 -0.03
CA GLN A 516 -23.67 43.62 -0.79
C GLN A 516 -22.26 43.01 -0.85
N ILE A 517 -21.22 43.86 -1.08
CA ILE A 517 -19.81 43.40 -1.03
C ILE A 517 -19.50 42.80 0.32
N LEU A 518 -19.86 43.47 1.42
CA LEU A 518 -19.59 42.99 2.77
C LEU A 518 -20.33 41.68 3.08
N LYS A 519 -21.56 41.51 2.64
CA LYS A 519 -22.33 40.28 2.78
C LYS A 519 -21.69 39.14 2.00
N ASN A 520 -21.18 39.40 0.80
CA ASN A 520 -20.47 38.40 0.02
C ASN A 520 -19.15 38.00 0.68
N ILE A 521 -18.39 38.96 1.25
CA ILE A 521 -17.20 38.68 2.04
C ILE A 521 -17.53 37.83 3.27
N GLN A 522 -18.60 38.17 3.97
CA GLN A 522 -19.08 37.40 5.12
C GLN A 522 -19.37 35.94 4.72
N SER A 523 -20.11 35.73 3.62
CA SER A 523 -20.38 34.38 3.08
C SER A 523 -19.09 33.64 2.71
N LEU A 524 -18.14 34.30 2.06
CA LEU A 524 -16.83 33.71 1.71
C LEU A 524 -16.03 33.29 2.94
N LEU A 525 -16.06 34.09 4.02
CA LEU A 525 -15.39 33.73 5.27
C LEU A 525 -16.04 32.52 5.96
N TYR A 526 -17.38 32.38 5.90
CA TYR A 526 -18.05 31.19 6.42
C TYR A 526 -17.71 29.94 5.61
N ASP A 527 -17.74 30.01 4.28
CA ASP A 527 -17.36 28.90 3.40
C ASP A 527 -15.89 28.47 3.62
N LEU A 528 -15.01 29.44 3.83
CA LEU A 528 -13.62 29.19 4.16
C LEU A 528 -13.47 28.51 5.52
N LEU A 529 -14.21 28.99 6.53
CA LEU A 529 -14.18 28.40 7.86
C LEU A 529 -14.62 26.92 7.82
N GLU A 530 -15.68 26.62 7.07
CA GLU A 530 -16.14 25.25 6.85
C GLU A 530 -15.06 24.40 6.17
N SER A 531 -14.46 24.92 5.08
CA SER A 531 -13.40 24.21 4.35
C SER A 531 -12.18 23.96 5.24
N VAL A 532 -11.74 24.93 6.03
CA VAL A 532 -10.62 24.80 6.98
C VAL A 532 -10.94 23.77 8.06
N ASN A 533 -12.17 23.71 8.56
CA ASN A 533 -12.56 22.72 9.55
C ASN A 533 -12.54 21.28 8.97
N ILE A 534 -12.99 21.10 7.73
CA ILE A 534 -12.89 19.81 7.03
C ILE A 534 -11.42 19.36 6.89
N LEU A 535 -10.54 20.27 6.48
CA LEU A 535 -9.10 19.99 6.42
C LEU A 535 -8.50 19.70 7.79
N GLY A 536 -8.96 20.40 8.83
CA GLY A 536 -8.56 20.16 10.22
C GLY A 536 -8.89 18.75 10.69
N GLU A 537 -10.08 18.24 10.39
CA GLU A 537 -10.45 16.84 10.71
C GLU A 537 -9.59 15.83 9.94
N ARG A 538 -9.30 16.13 8.67
CA ARG A 538 -8.42 15.27 7.87
C ARG A 538 -7.01 15.20 8.44
N ILE A 539 -6.43 16.33 8.85
CA ILE A 539 -5.10 16.38 9.48
C ILE A 539 -5.12 15.68 10.85
N ARG A 540 -6.17 15.84 11.64
CA ARG A 540 -6.31 15.12 12.91
C ARG A 540 -6.24 13.62 12.72
N SER A 541 -6.91 13.10 11.69
CA SER A 541 -6.87 11.69 11.35
C SER A 541 -5.44 11.25 10.96
N PHE A 542 -4.72 12.05 10.18
CA PHE A 542 -3.34 11.76 9.80
C PHE A 542 -2.38 11.81 10.98
N GLU A 543 -2.47 12.81 11.84
CA GLU A 543 -1.64 12.96 13.03
C GLU A 543 -1.86 11.80 14.01
N HIS A 544 -3.11 11.45 14.26
CA HIS A 544 -3.46 10.30 15.10
C HIS A 544 -2.90 9.01 14.52
N PHE A 545 -3.09 8.77 13.22
CA PHE A 545 -2.57 7.59 12.54
C PHE A 545 -1.04 7.47 12.63
N LEU A 546 -0.31 8.55 12.34
CA LEU A 546 1.15 8.57 12.41
C LEU A 546 1.66 8.39 13.85
N THR A 547 0.96 8.95 14.83
CA THR A 547 1.28 8.80 16.26
C THR A 547 1.10 7.36 16.73
N GLU A 548 0.03 6.68 16.34
CA GLU A 548 -0.18 5.26 16.68
C GLU A 548 0.85 4.36 15.98
N LEU A 549 1.19 4.67 14.72
CA LEU A 549 2.24 3.93 14.00
C LEU A 549 3.62 4.16 14.65
N GLU A 550 3.94 5.38 15.08
CA GLU A 550 5.18 5.68 15.81
C GLU A 550 5.26 4.90 17.14
N LYS A 551 4.16 4.85 17.87
CA LYS A 551 4.07 4.10 19.13
C LYS A 551 4.30 2.60 18.91
N GLU A 552 3.72 2.02 17.87
CA GLU A 552 3.97 0.63 17.49
C GLU A 552 5.44 0.41 17.12
N CYS A 553 6.02 1.29 16.31
CA CYS A 553 7.43 1.21 15.93
C CYS A 553 8.36 1.31 17.15
N ARG A 554 8.06 2.17 18.12
CA ARG A 554 8.81 2.26 19.37
C ARG A 554 8.70 0.98 20.19
N GLY A 555 7.50 0.39 20.30
CA GLY A 555 7.31 -0.89 20.96
C GLY A 555 8.12 -2.02 20.31
N ASN A 556 8.22 -2.01 18.98
CA ASN A 556 9.09 -2.94 18.26
C ASN A 556 10.58 -2.70 18.60
N LEU A 557 11.04 -1.44 18.62
CA LEU A 557 12.42 -1.13 18.98
C LEU A 557 12.77 -1.57 20.40
N ASP A 558 11.91 -1.28 21.38
CA ASP A 558 12.11 -1.72 22.76
C ASP A 558 12.20 -3.25 22.85
N TYR A 559 11.40 -3.98 22.08
CA TYR A 559 11.46 -5.44 22.00
C TYR A 559 12.77 -5.95 21.40
N TYR A 560 13.27 -5.31 20.33
CA TYR A 560 14.48 -5.76 19.63
C TYR A 560 15.78 -5.32 20.30
N GLU A 561 15.84 -4.19 21.00
CA GLU A 561 16.97 -3.83 21.86
C GLU A 561 17.26 -4.92 22.92
N TRP A 562 16.22 -5.62 23.36
CA TRP A 562 16.36 -6.75 24.30
C TRP A 562 16.97 -8.00 23.66
N GLN A 563 16.90 -8.15 22.35
CA GLN A 563 17.35 -9.34 21.63
C GLN A 563 18.81 -9.23 21.11
N CYS A 564 19.53 -8.17 21.45
CA CYS A 564 20.94 -7.96 21.10
C CYS A 564 21.24 -8.23 19.61
N PHE A 565 20.70 -7.39 18.73
CA PHE A 565 21.23 -7.33 17.38
C PHE A 565 22.50 -6.47 17.41
N ASP A 566 23.68 -7.11 17.27
CA ASP A 566 24.95 -6.42 16.98
C ASP A 566 24.95 -5.85 15.54
N VAL A 567 23.89 -5.13 15.18
CA VAL A 567 23.73 -4.55 13.86
C VAL A 567 23.51 -3.06 14.02
N ASP A 568 24.44 -2.28 13.49
CA ASP A 568 24.28 -0.83 13.46
C ASP A 568 23.06 -0.43 12.64
N PRO A 569 22.21 0.49 13.16
CA PRO A 569 21.08 0.97 12.40
C PRO A 569 21.54 1.68 11.13
N ILE A 570 20.78 1.53 10.05
CA ILE A 570 21.03 2.22 8.79
C ILE A 570 20.86 3.72 9.00
N VAL A 571 21.94 4.48 8.99
CA VAL A 571 21.96 5.91 9.35
C VAL A 571 21.91 6.82 8.11
N ASP A 572 22.27 6.29 6.94
CA ASP A 572 22.50 7.08 5.71
C ASP A 572 21.23 7.22 4.86
N ILE A 573 20.13 7.66 5.50
CA ILE A 573 18.84 7.85 4.86
C ILE A 573 18.46 9.33 4.89
N ASN A 574 17.99 9.85 3.76
CA ASN A 574 17.42 11.19 3.70
C ASN A 574 15.99 11.19 4.30
N TYR A 575 15.90 11.38 5.62
CA TYR A 575 14.65 11.38 6.35
C TYR A 575 13.66 12.46 5.90
N ARG A 576 14.13 13.58 5.32
CA ARG A 576 13.26 14.62 4.77
C ARG A 576 12.53 14.14 3.52
N CYS A 577 13.28 13.51 2.61
CA CYS A 577 12.68 12.90 1.41
C CYS A 577 11.71 11.76 1.80
N LEU A 578 12.08 10.98 2.80
CA LEU A 578 11.23 9.90 3.32
C LEU A 578 9.90 10.42 3.86
N TYR A 579 9.92 11.48 4.67
CA TYR A 579 8.70 12.11 5.19
C TYR A 579 7.80 12.62 4.07
N HIS A 580 8.38 13.36 3.12
CA HIS A 580 7.63 13.87 1.96
C HIS A 580 6.90 12.74 1.23
N ASN A 581 7.59 11.66 0.90
CA ASN A 581 7.01 10.53 0.20
C ASN A 581 5.97 9.76 1.04
N VAL A 582 6.16 9.65 2.36
CA VAL A 582 5.15 9.05 3.26
C VAL A 582 3.89 9.90 3.27
N MET A 583 4.02 11.24 3.30
CA MET A 583 2.88 12.14 3.25
C MET A 583 2.17 12.09 1.88
N ASP A 584 2.91 11.94 0.78
CA ASP A 584 2.32 11.71 -0.54
C ASP A 584 1.49 10.43 -0.60
N VAL A 585 1.97 9.33 0.00
CA VAL A 585 1.20 8.09 0.13
C VAL A 585 -0.07 8.32 0.93
N ILE A 586 0.00 9.08 2.04
CA ILE A 586 -1.16 9.40 2.87
C ILE A 586 -2.18 10.25 2.10
N LEU A 587 -1.72 11.27 1.38
CA LEU A 587 -2.59 12.18 0.62
C LEU A 587 -3.26 11.50 -0.58
N SER A 588 -2.57 10.53 -1.20
CA SER A 588 -3.07 9.78 -2.36
C SER A 588 -3.98 8.60 -2.00
N ALA A 589 -4.04 8.21 -0.72
CA ALA A 589 -4.85 7.07 -0.29
C ALA A 589 -6.33 7.46 -0.18
N ASP A 590 -7.21 6.68 -0.81
CA ASP A 590 -8.62 6.66 -0.46
C ASP A 590 -8.77 6.22 1.01
N SER A 591 -9.75 6.73 1.72
CA SER A 591 -9.98 6.78 3.17
C SER A 591 -9.94 5.46 3.97
N ASP A 592 -9.32 4.39 3.47
CA ASP A 592 -9.23 3.10 4.14
C ASP A 592 -7.91 2.98 4.95
N ALA A 593 -8.03 3.20 6.26
CA ALA A 593 -6.89 3.25 7.19
C ALA A 593 -6.09 1.93 7.28
N THR A 594 -6.73 0.78 7.04
CA THR A 594 -6.05 -0.54 7.09
C THR A 594 -5.09 -0.72 5.92
N ASN A 595 -5.48 -0.27 4.73
CA ASN A 595 -4.66 -0.31 3.53
C ASN A 595 -3.51 0.72 3.56
N LEU A 596 -3.71 1.83 4.29
CA LEU A 596 -2.73 2.91 4.40
C LEU A 596 -1.46 2.49 5.16
N LYS A 597 -1.62 1.82 6.30
CA LYS A 597 -0.48 1.29 7.09
C LYS A 597 0.37 0.34 6.25
N GLU A 598 -0.27 -0.59 5.56
CA GLU A 598 0.44 -1.56 4.71
C GLU A 598 1.20 -0.87 3.57
N LYS A 599 0.61 0.11 2.91
CA LYS A 599 1.25 0.90 1.85
C LYS A 599 2.48 1.64 2.38
N ILE A 600 2.37 2.30 3.53
CA ILE A 600 3.50 3.01 4.15
C ILE A 600 4.60 2.02 4.54
N MET A 601 4.26 0.93 5.21
CA MET A 601 5.26 -0.07 5.63
C MET A 601 5.94 -0.73 4.42
N LYS A 602 5.21 -1.01 3.35
CA LYS A 602 5.77 -1.52 2.09
C LYS A 602 6.72 -0.49 1.45
N TYR A 603 6.32 0.77 1.41
CA TYR A 603 7.17 1.85 0.91
C TYR A 603 8.46 1.96 1.75
N LEU A 604 8.36 2.05 3.08
CA LEU A 604 9.50 2.13 3.98
C LEU A 604 10.43 0.93 3.81
N SER A 605 9.87 -0.26 3.67
CA SER A 605 10.63 -1.47 3.40
C SER A 605 11.42 -1.35 2.10
N SER A 606 10.84 -0.84 1.04
CA SER A 606 11.52 -0.67 -0.26
C SER A 606 12.70 0.31 -0.21
N VAL A 607 12.65 1.31 0.66
CA VAL A 607 13.73 2.32 0.82
C VAL A 607 14.99 1.75 1.47
N ILE A 608 14.83 0.82 2.41
CA ILE A 608 16.00 0.23 3.12
C ILE A 608 16.60 -0.99 2.41
N VAL A 609 15.95 -1.48 1.34
CA VAL A 609 16.39 -2.66 0.58
C VAL A 609 17.88 -2.63 0.21
N PRO A 610 18.42 -1.59 -0.45
CA PRO A 610 19.83 -1.60 -0.88
C PRO A 610 20.81 -1.63 0.28
N ALA A 611 20.49 -0.89 1.36
CA ALA A 611 21.34 -0.82 2.54
C ALA A 611 21.26 -2.09 3.40
N LEU A 612 20.03 -2.65 3.50
CA LEU A 612 19.82 -3.90 4.20
C LEU A 612 20.48 -5.09 3.49
N ALA A 613 20.51 -5.10 2.16
CA ALA A 613 21.23 -6.11 1.40
C ALA A 613 22.73 -6.17 1.75
N SER A 614 23.39 -5.02 1.89
CA SER A 614 24.76 -4.93 2.35
C SER A 614 24.92 -5.45 3.78
N GLN A 615 24.02 -5.09 4.69
CA GLN A 615 24.07 -5.57 6.07
C GLN A 615 23.71 -7.05 6.20
N ILE A 616 22.75 -7.53 5.42
CA ILE A 616 22.44 -8.97 5.36
C ILE A 616 23.63 -9.74 4.80
N GLN A 617 24.31 -9.21 3.79
CA GLN A 617 25.58 -9.81 3.34
C GLN A 617 26.63 -9.79 4.46
N HIS A 618 26.76 -8.70 5.22
CA HIS A 618 27.64 -8.66 6.39
C HIS A 618 27.16 -9.61 7.49
N PHE A 619 25.89 -9.64 7.79
CA PHE A 619 25.31 -10.56 8.77
C PHE A 619 25.41 -12.03 8.32
N LEU A 620 25.23 -12.31 7.04
CA LEU A 620 25.52 -13.62 6.45
C LEU A 620 27.03 -13.90 6.36
N ILE A 621 27.89 -12.87 6.33
CA ILE A 621 29.34 -12.94 6.29
C ILE A 621 29.95 -12.95 7.70
N ASP A 622 29.40 -12.27 8.70
CA ASP A 622 29.87 -12.28 10.10
C ASP A 622 29.42 -13.54 10.85
N TYR A 623 28.43 -14.24 10.35
CA TYR A 623 28.36 -15.68 10.51
C TYR A 623 29.51 -16.34 9.70
N ARG A 624 30.70 -15.73 9.77
CA ARG A 624 31.93 -16.03 8.99
C ARG A 624 32.44 -17.46 9.14
N HIS A 625 31.85 -18.19 10.01
CA HIS A 625 31.96 -19.63 10.10
C HIS A 625 30.65 -20.32 9.72
N ASP A 626 29.67 -19.60 9.12
CA ASP A 626 28.49 -20.26 8.65
C ASP A 626 28.82 -20.97 7.32
N TYR A 627 29.10 -22.25 7.44
CA TYR A 627 29.25 -23.23 6.38
C TYR A 627 28.22 -23.12 5.25
N ARG A 628 27.13 -22.44 5.50
CA ARG A 628 25.99 -22.22 4.59
C ARG A 628 26.26 -21.17 3.52
N HIS A 629 26.84 -20.02 3.88
CA HIS A 629 27.26 -19.03 2.90
C HIS A 629 28.32 -19.61 1.98
N GLU A 630 29.26 -20.35 2.57
CA GLU A 630 30.28 -21.10 1.81
C GLU A 630 29.64 -22.15 0.92
N TYR A 631 28.64 -22.85 1.42
CA TYR A 631 27.96 -23.90 0.68
C TYR A 631 27.07 -23.36 -0.46
N LEU A 632 26.36 -22.24 -0.25
CA LEU A 632 25.47 -21.67 -1.27
C LEU A 632 26.19 -20.76 -2.26
N PHE A 633 27.11 -19.92 -1.79
CA PHE A 633 27.62 -18.77 -2.57
C PHE A 633 29.09 -18.84 -2.91
N LYS A 634 29.89 -19.72 -2.30
CA LYS A 634 31.31 -19.90 -2.71
C LYS A 634 31.41 -20.52 -4.10
N GLU A 635 32.62 -20.36 -4.67
CA GLU A 635 33.00 -20.88 -5.98
C GLU A 635 32.71 -22.39 -6.17
N TYR A 636 32.55 -23.12 -5.06
CA TYR A 636 32.19 -24.54 -5.00
C TYR A 636 30.88 -24.83 -4.27
N GLY A 637 30.05 -23.80 -4.06
CA GLY A 637 28.77 -23.94 -3.35
C GLY A 637 27.63 -24.49 -4.23
N LEU A 638 26.48 -24.75 -3.63
CA LEU A 638 25.31 -25.32 -4.30
C LEU A 638 24.87 -24.52 -5.53
N LEU A 639 24.85 -23.19 -5.45
CA LEU A 639 24.51 -22.32 -6.58
C LEU A 639 25.53 -22.41 -7.71
N SER A 640 26.82 -22.50 -7.39
CA SER A 640 27.87 -22.69 -8.39
C SER A 640 27.76 -24.05 -9.07
N GLU A 641 27.41 -25.09 -8.32
CA GLU A 641 27.16 -26.43 -8.87
C GLU A 641 25.91 -26.41 -9.77
N MET A 642 24.82 -25.78 -9.32
CA MET A 642 23.58 -25.59 -10.09
C MET A 642 23.85 -24.80 -11.38
N LYS A 643 24.60 -23.70 -11.31
CA LYS A 643 25.00 -22.88 -12.45
C LYS A 643 25.87 -23.68 -13.43
N THR A 644 26.82 -24.46 -12.94
CA THR A 644 27.71 -25.29 -13.77
C THR A 644 26.90 -26.38 -14.49
N CYS A 645 25.98 -27.05 -13.80
CA CYS A 645 25.10 -28.03 -14.40
C CYS A 645 24.23 -27.42 -15.49
N TYR A 646 23.61 -26.29 -15.19
CA TYR A 646 22.77 -25.53 -16.13
C TYR A 646 23.52 -25.15 -17.41
N HIS A 647 24.72 -24.57 -17.31
CA HIS A 647 25.51 -24.18 -18.48
C HIS A 647 26.03 -25.35 -19.28
N ARG A 648 26.33 -26.48 -18.64
CA ARG A 648 26.72 -27.71 -19.35
C ARG A 648 25.61 -28.28 -20.19
N ASP A 649 24.39 -28.14 -19.69
CA ASP A 649 23.18 -28.63 -20.34
C ASP A 649 22.54 -27.60 -21.28
N ALA A 650 22.99 -26.34 -21.23
CA ALA A 650 22.36 -25.23 -21.95
C ALA A 650 22.29 -25.44 -23.47
N GLU A 651 23.27 -26.15 -24.06
CA GLU A 651 23.19 -26.56 -25.49
C GLU A 651 22.08 -27.59 -25.75
N ASN A 652 21.72 -28.38 -24.74
CA ASN A 652 20.70 -29.44 -24.82
C ASN A 652 19.36 -29.01 -24.16
N ILE A 653 19.37 -27.96 -23.33
CA ILE A 653 18.26 -27.50 -22.50
C ILE A 653 17.83 -26.08 -22.89
N LEU A 654 18.06 -25.70 -24.16
CA LEU A 654 17.58 -24.45 -24.77
C LEU A 654 16.09 -24.14 -24.52
N HIS A 655 15.38 -25.05 -23.88
CA HIS A 655 13.95 -25.05 -23.67
C HIS A 655 13.52 -24.99 -22.21
N LEU A 656 14.46 -24.76 -21.29
CA LEU A 656 14.16 -24.60 -19.87
C LEU A 656 13.61 -23.23 -19.51
N GLU A 657 13.94 -22.21 -20.31
CA GLU A 657 13.60 -20.81 -20.04
C GLU A 657 12.35 -20.35 -20.80
N ARG A 658 11.53 -19.51 -20.18
CA ARG A 658 10.25 -19.04 -20.72
C ARG A 658 10.42 -18.07 -21.88
N ASN A 659 11.38 -17.13 -21.78
CA ASN A 659 11.66 -16.08 -22.74
C ASN A 659 13.17 -15.96 -22.96
N TRP A 660 13.72 -16.94 -23.63
CA TRP A 660 15.17 -17.07 -23.89
C TRP A 660 15.84 -15.80 -24.41
N LYS A 661 15.19 -15.05 -25.31
CA LYS A 661 15.80 -13.89 -25.95
C LYS A 661 15.96 -12.69 -25.01
N ASP A 662 15.03 -12.53 -24.09
CA ASP A 662 15.02 -11.37 -23.18
C ASP A 662 15.88 -11.61 -21.93
N LEU A 663 15.94 -12.85 -21.46
CA LEU A 663 16.74 -13.24 -20.29
C LEU A 663 18.26 -13.30 -20.53
N MET A 664 18.71 -13.45 -21.80
CA MET A 664 20.14 -13.52 -22.13
C MET A 664 20.78 -12.17 -22.42
N THR A 665 20.00 -11.10 -22.63
CA THR A 665 20.55 -9.77 -22.91
C THR A 665 20.97 -9.02 -21.65
N ASP A 666 20.52 -9.42 -20.47
CA ASP A 666 20.71 -8.67 -19.22
C ASP A 666 21.62 -9.39 -18.18
N LEU A 667 22.31 -10.47 -18.57
CA LEU A 667 23.31 -11.22 -17.77
C LEU A 667 24.68 -11.26 -18.44
#